data_8c1ac69ac0cf562b46d4260f74cdd1a2
#
_entry.id   8c1ac69ac0cf562b46d4260f74cdd1a2
#
_cell.length_a   1.000
_cell.length_b   1.000
_cell.length_c   1.000
_cell.angle_alpha   90.00
_cell.angle_beta   90.00
_cell.angle_gamma   90.00
#
_symmetry.space_group_name_H-M   'P 1'
#
loop_
_entity.id
_entity.type
_entity.pdbx_description
1 polymer ?
#
loop_
_entity_poly.entity_id
_entity_poly.type
_entity_poly.pdbx_seq_one_letter_code
_entity_poly.pdbx_strand_id
1 'polypeptide(L)'
;TSKDSTGGARTEVVKVRRNTANTLILDKPHGLKTIASYRVEHNPSRIRGGDPNNLGPNDSIVREEKVAPGRTENWILCNLDRPNREVTGKYLKQVRNDVDDRLQPAVRFEFDSRGAGRFGTLTREHKPEEGGAFRYQLAILLDNLVMSAPAINSEIRDSGIIEGGPQGFKAKEVEHLIQVLRAGSLPASLNPTPLQEEKVGPTLGEDTIAKGVFAIWVSLLVVPVFMVIYYRFAGIVAVLALLVNMILLLGSMAFIQATFSLPGLAGLALTIGMAVDANVLVFERMREEKERGASLAQQIRNGFNRAWVTIFDSHVTNFLAAIVLYVVGTEEVKGFALTMIIGMAWNLFTAVFMSRVIFEFFYAKGWLKNVTMLKLMDKSNFDFIGPRHYCMAGSLVLIVLGLVATAMRGQGMFNIDFTGGTLVTIRLNDNDPTVKPLTESQRAQLVRQKASVLPDVTVESLRLTDDKSLARFNIRTTEEKLDKVKSMILQSFGTALAHVDMAFTEGKPIAAPAPPAGDAAKTASIVAPRFAGGRAYELNLNTTAFNSTQTPAQVVSAIFARVLEKASIANAGSRFEIASAPDTAVGPAVGTKLVLRTDLEPDVAKKELDQLTKALADDPDLLFERITNFGGTVASETRTLALIATLASWVIIIVYLWWRFRSFTYGLAAVLAVVHDVLITLGAIAVSFWLAKVPGLNTFLQIDQFKIDLPIVAAFLTLIGFSVNDTIVIFDRIREIKGKTPHLTNKMVNDALNQTLSRTILTSFTAWLVVVILYLFGGEGLHGFAFALVVGFLSGTYSTIYIATPILVDWVATKNEPVKVGKQLAAAR
;
A
#
# COMPACT_ATOMS: atom_id res chain seq x y z
N THR A 1 -54.65 -15.14 -13.47
CA THR A 1 -56.11 -15.21 -13.46
C THR A 1 -56.63 -14.24 -14.51
N SER A 2 -57.20 -14.76 -15.64
CA SER A 2 -57.99 -13.96 -16.54
C SER A 2 -59.48 -14.05 -16.17
N LYS A 3 -60.15 -12.94 -16.07
CA LYS A 3 -61.63 -12.95 -15.94
C LYS A 3 -62.24 -13.25 -17.34
N ASP A 4 -63.19 -14.17 -17.40
CA ASP A 4 -64.01 -14.35 -18.60
C ASP A 4 -65.18 -13.39 -18.59
N SER A 5 -65.89 -13.29 -19.70
CA SER A 5 -66.99 -12.37 -19.94
C SER A 5 -68.20 -12.58 -18.98
N THR A 6 -68.15 -13.52 -18.04
CA THR A 6 -69.21 -13.85 -17.07
C THR A 6 -68.77 -13.64 -15.63
N GLY A 7 -67.60 -13.08 -15.34
CA GLY A 7 -67.15 -12.68 -14.01
C GLY A 7 -66.65 -13.81 -13.12
N GLY A 8 -66.55 -15.05 -13.60
CA GLY A 8 -66.01 -16.20 -12.88
C GLY A 8 -64.49 -16.29 -13.01
N ALA A 9 -63.80 -16.47 -11.87
CA ALA A 9 -62.35 -16.69 -11.85
C ALA A 9 -62.05 -18.13 -12.32
N ARG A 10 -61.51 -18.22 -13.56
CA ARG A 10 -61.07 -19.52 -14.07
C ARG A 10 -59.59 -19.74 -13.67
N THR A 11 -59.33 -20.78 -12.92
CA THR A 11 -57.96 -21.24 -12.60
C THR A 11 -57.44 -22.04 -13.79
N GLU A 12 -56.60 -21.44 -14.61
CA GLU A 12 -55.91 -22.14 -15.68
C GLU A 12 -54.61 -22.74 -15.13
N VAL A 13 -54.48 -24.08 -15.14
CA VAL A 13 -53.24 -24.78 -14.77
C VAL A 13 -52.22 -24.56 -15.87
N VAL A 14 -51.23 -23.74 -15.63
CA VAL A 14 -50.17 -23.47 -16.58
C VAL A 14 -49.03 -24.46 -16.38
N LYS A 15 -48.69 -25.24 -17.40
CA LYS A 15 -47.52 -26.10 -17.35
C LYS A 15 -46.25 -25.28 -17.38
N VAL A 16 -45.43 -25.42 -16.36
CA VAL A 16 -44.17 -24.68 -16.17
C VAL A 16 -43.01 -25.64 -16.45
N ARG A 17 -42.15 -25.34 -17.42
CA ARG A 17 -40.91 -26.05 -17.65
C ARG A 17 -39.72 -25.30 -17.04
N ARG A 18 -38.86 -26.01 -16.32
CA ARG A 18 -37.58 -25.47 -15.84
C ARG A 18 -36.52 -25.68 -16.93
N ASN A 19 -35.84 -24.63 -17.27
CA ASN A 19 -34.64 -24.66 -18.10
C ASN A 19 -33.38 -24.76 -17.19
N THR A 20 -32.22 -25.15 -17.73
CA THR A 20 -30.90 -25.28 -17.03
C THR A 20 -30.43 -24.00 -16.34
N ALA A 21 -31.05 -22.84 -16.57
CA ALA A 21 -30.74 -21.55 -15.95
C ALA A 21 -31.75 -21.11 -14.87
N ASN A 22 -32.48 -22.04 -14.25
CA ASN A 22 -33.53 -21.75 -13.24
C ASN A 22 -34.69 -20.87 -13.75
N THR A 23 -34.81 -20.68 -15.06
CA THR A 23 -35.87 -19.89 -15.72
C THR A 23 -37.10 -20.74 -15.94
N LEU A 24 -38.25 -20.25 -15.51
CA LEU A 24 -39.55 -20.90 -15.72
C LEU A 24 -40.17 -20.36 -17.01
N ILE A 25 -40.46 -21.23 -17.96
CA ILE A 25 -41.10 -20.90 -19.22
C ILE A 25 -42.59 -21.27 -19.10
N LEU A 26 -43.45 -20.25 -19.16
CA LEU A 26 -44.91 -20.46 -19.22
C LEU A 26 -45.34 -20.68 -20.66
N ASP A 27 -45.83 -21.87 -20.93
CA ASP A 27 -46.46 -22.23 -22.20
C ASP A 27 -47.91 -21.68 -22.23
N LYS A 28 -48.13 -20.51 -22.86
CA LYS A 28 -49.45 -19.96 -23.12
C LYS A 28 -49.73 -19.92 -24.63
N PRO A 29 -50.95 -20.12 -25.01
CA PRO A 29 -51.29 -20.07 -26.45
C PRO A 29 -51.12 -18.76 -27.16
N HIS A 30 -50.76 -17.65 -26.47
CA HIS A 30 -50.62 -16.29 -27.03
C HIS A 30 -49.35 -15.56 -26.61
N GLY A 31 -48.19 -16.26 -26.53
CA GLY A 31 -46.90 -15.62 -26.33
C GLY A 31 -46.16 -16.17 -25.12
N LEU A 32 -44.95 -16.59 -25.35
CA LEU A 32 -43.97 -16.99 -24.32
C LEU A 32 -43.63 -15.79 -23.45
N LYS A 33 -44.08 -15.78 -22.20
CA LYS A 33 -43.53 -14.88 -21.17
C LYS A 33 -42.48 -15.63 -20.36
N THR A 34 -41.28 -15.11 -20.33
CA THR A 34 -40.20 -15.66 -19.54
C THR A 34 -40.39 -15.22 -18.08
N ILE A 35 -40.56 -16.18 -17.18
CA ILE A 35 -40.69 -15.91 -15.76
C ILE A 35 -39.50 -16.57 -15.06
N ALA A 36 -38.81 -15.81 -14.25
CA ALA A 36 -37.75 -16.31 -13.38
C ALA A 36 -38.15 -16.16 -11.91
N SER A 37 -37.72 -17.12 -11.09
CA SER A 37 -37.84 -17.00 -9.64
C SER A 37 -36.53 -16.51 -9.07
N TYR A 38 -36.62 -15.51 -8.21
CA TYR A 38 -35.47 -14.92 -7.53
C TYR A 38 -35.62 -15.06 -6.02
N ARG A 39 -34.51 -15.22 -5.33
CA ARG A 39 -34.46 -15.28 -3.87
C ARG A 39 -34.69 -13.87 -3.29
N VAL A 40 -35.39 -13.79 -2.15
CA VAL A 40 -35.63 -12.54 -1.42
C VAL A 40 -34.86 -12.58 -0.10
N GLU A 41 -34.06 -11.57 0.16
CA GLU A 41 -33.18 -11.56 1.34
C GLU A 41 -33.89 -11.05 2.60
N HIS A 42 -34.86 -10.13 2.49
CA HIS A 42 -35.42 -9.50 3.68
C HIS A 42 -36.96 -9.28 3.65
N ASN A 43 -37.53 -9.69 4.73
CA ASN A 43 -38.84 -9.33 5.27
C ASN A 43 -40.10 -9.94 4.62
N PRO A 44 -40.47 -11.15 5.08
CA PRO A 44 -41.72 -11.80 4.66
C PRO A 44 -43.00 -11.04 5.05
N SER A 45 -42.95 -10.03 5.91
CA SER A 45 -44.13 -9.27 6.30
C SER A 45 -44.73 -8.36 5.22
N ARG A 46 -43.99 -8.06 4.16
CA ARG A 46 -44.49 -7.34 2.98
C ARG A 46 -44.72 -8.24 1.76
N ILE A 47 -44.31 -9.49 1.83
CA ILE A 47 -44.47 -10.49 0.80
C ILE A 47 -45.39 -11.55 1.43
N ARG A 48 -46.69 -11.39 1.29
CA ARG A 48 -47.64 -12.44 1.74
C ARG A 48 -47.71 -13.53 0.69
N GLY A 49 -47.21 -14.72 1.01
CA GLY A 49 -47.61 -15.95 0.35
C GLY A 49 -49.04 -16.21 0.68
N GLY A 50 -49.93 -15.79 -0.19
CA GLY A 50 -51.36 -16.04 -0.05
C GLY A 50 -51.83 -17.15 -0.98
N ASP A 51 -52.97 -17.71 -0.68
CA ASP A 51 -53.71 -18.54 -1.62
C ASP A 51 -53.84 -17.76 -2.94
N PRO A 52 -53.41 -18.38 -4.08
CA PRO A 52 -53.53 -17.79 -5.38
C PRO A 52 -54.90 -17.24 -5.73
N ASN A 53 -55.92 -17.68 -5.02
CA ASN A 53 -57.31 -17.27 -5.20
C ASN A 53 -57.72 -16.04 -4.33
N ASN A 54 -56.81 -15.56 -3.45
CA ASN A 54 -57.14 -14.45 -2.53
C ASN A 54 -55.95 -13.44 -2.45
N LEU A 55 -55.36 -13.11 -3.61
CA LEU A 55 -54.27 -12.13 -3.69
C LEU A 55 -54.88 -10.72 -3.59
N GLY A 56 -54.47 -9.96 -2.60
CA GLY A 56 -54.74 -8.54 -2.51
C GLY A 56 -54.01 -7.74 -3.60
N PRO A 57 -54.36 -6.48 -3.78
CA PRO A 57 -53.78 -5.64 -4.88
C PRO A 57 -52.27 -5.43 -4.81
N ASN A 58 -51.65 -5.73 -3.68
CA ASN A 58 -50.19 -5.55 -3.49
C ASN A 58 -49.51 -6.88 -3.11
N ASP A 59 -50.17 -8.02 -3.25
CA ASP A 59 -49.59 -9.34 -2.88
C ASP A 59 -48.78 -9.90 -4.06
N SER A 60 -47.66 -10.51 -3.72
CA SER A 60 -46.78 -11.19 -4.66
C SER A 60 -46.80 -12.68 -4.42
N ILE A 61 -46.67 -13.48 -5.48
CA ILE A 61 -46.58 -14.92 -5.38
C ILE A 61 -45.18 -15.29 -4.83
N VAL A 62 -45.16 -15.74 -3.57
CA VAL A 62 -43.95 -16.19 -2.88
C VAL A 62 -44.00 -17.70 -2.72
N ARG A 63 -42.94 -18.36 -3.12
CA ARG A 63 -42.76 -19.78 -2.86
C ARG A 63 -41.72 -19.93 -1.74
N GLU A 64 -42.13 -20.63 -0.68
CA GLU A 64 -41.21 -21.09 0.35
C GLU A 64 -40.58 -22.41 -0.06
N GLU A 65 -39.25 -22.47 -0.14
CA GLU A 65 -38.51 -23.69 -0.44
C GLU A 65 -37.62 -24.03 0.77
N LYS A 66 -37.86 -25.19 1.38
CA LYS A 66 -36.99 -25.71 2.45
C LYS A 66 -35.74 -26.30 1.82
N VAL A 67 -34.62 -25.59 1.90
CA VAL A 67 -33.34 -25.98 1.28
C VAL A 67 -32.53 -26.89 2.21
N ALA A 68 -32.71 -26.75 3.52
CA ALA A 68 -32.10 -27.59 4.55
C ALA A 68 -32.99 -27.62 5.82
N PRO A 69 -32.80 -28.53 6.74
CA PRO A 69 -33.50 -28.52 8.04
C PRO A 69 -33.26 -27.16 8.73
N GLY A 70 -34.36 -26.40 8.92
CA GLY A 70 -34.33 -25.07 9.55
C GLY A 70 -34.01 -23.89 8.64
N ARG A 71 -33.70 -24.11 7.34
CA ARG A 71 -33.43 -23.05 6.35
C ARG A 71 -34.52 -23.01 5.30
N THR A 72 -35.35 -21.98 5.36
CA THR A 72 -36.39 -21.67 4.37
C THR A 72 -35.92 -20.51 3.51
N GLU A 73 -35.93 -20.68 2.21
CA GLU A 73 -35.67 -19.62 1.24
C GLU A 73 -37.00 -19.16 0.62
N ASN A 74 -37.20 -17.86 0.58
CA ASN A 74 -38.37 -17.29 -0.03
C ASN A 74 -38.03 -16.88 -1.47
N TRP A 75 -38.81 -17.40 -2.42
CA TRP A 75 -38.63 -17.13 -3.85
C TRP A 75 -39.83 -16.36 -4.41
N ILE A 76 -39.59 -15.22 -4.98
CA ILE A 76 -40.60 -14.41 -5.65
C ILE A 76 -40.60 -14.65 -7.16
N LEU A 77 -41.77 -14.73 -7.75
CA LEU A 77 -41.94 -14.87 -9.20
C LEU A 77 -41.90 -13.51 -9.87
N CYS A 78 -40.93 -13.28 -10.72
CA CYS A 78 -40.75 -12.03 -11.47
C CYS A 78 -40.98 -12.27 -12.96
N ASN A 79 -41.68 -11.34 -13.59
CA ASN A 79 -41.84 -11.31 -15.04
C ASN A 79 -40.63 -10.58 -15.65
N LEU A 80 -39.88 -11.25 -16.51
CA LEU A 80 -38.74 -10.64 -17.17
C LEU A 80 -39.15 -9.97 -18.46
N ASP A 81 -38.68 -8.76 -18.68
CA ASP A 81 -38.80 -8.10 -19.96
C ASP A 81 -37.87 -8.75 -21.01
N ARG A 82 -38.08 -8.40 -22.27
CA ARG A 82 -37.23 -8.88 -23.35
C ARG A 82 -35.78 -8.42 -23.12
N PRO A 83 -34.75 -9.24 -23.44
CA PRO A 83 -33.35 -8.90 -23.18
C PRO A 83 -32.88 -7.56 -23.76
N ASN A 84 -33.46 -7.15 -24.88
CA ASN A 84 -33.18 -5.86 -25.52
C ASN A 84 -33.88 -4.67 -24.85
N ARG A 85 -34.83 -4.90 -23.95
CA ARG A 85 -35.56 -3.86 -23.19
C ARG A 85 -35.20 -3.82 -21.72
N GLU A 86 -34.43 -4.76 -21.26
CA GLU A 86 -33.99 -4.88 -19.87
C GLU A 86 -33.30 -3.59 -19.38
N VAL A 87 -33.74 -3.11 -18.21
CA VAL A 87 -33.14 -1.94 -17.54
C VAL A 87 -32.14 -2.45 -16.54
N THR A 88 -30.88 -2.21 -16.79
CA THR A 88 -29.79 -2.62 -15.90
C THR A 88 -29.15 -1.41 -15.23
N GLY A 89 -28.44 -1.62 -14.13
CA GLY A 89 -27.76 -0.57 -13.37
C GLY A 89 -26.78 0.28 -14.18
N LYS A 90 -26.25 -0.24 -15.32
CA LYS A 90 -25.36 0.51 -16.22
C LYS A 90 -25.98 1.79 -16.82
N TYR A 91 -27.30 1.91 -16.79
CA TYR A 91 -28.02 3.11 -17.25
C TYR A 91 -28.27 4.12 -16.14
N LEU A 92 -27.96 3.79 -14.86
CA LEU A 92 -28.05 4.72 -13.75
C LEU A 92 -26.90 5.73 -13.82
N LYS A 93 -27.26 7.00 -13.90
CA LYS A 93 -26.34 8.13 -13.91
C LYS A 93 -25.99 8.59 -12.50
N GLN A 94 -26.99 8.67 -11.62
CA GLN A 94 -26.85 9.13 -10.25
C GLN A 94 -27.87 8.47 -9.33
N VAL A 95 -27.43 8.16 -8.10
CA VAL A 95 -28.30 7.69 -7.01
C VAL A 95 -27.92 8.45 -5.74
N ARG A 96 -28.90 9.05 -5.06
CA ARG A 96 -28.68 9.87 -3.87
C ARG A 96 -29.81 9.79 -2.87
N ASN A 97 -29.55 10.20 -1.64
CA ASN A 97 -30.56 10.43 -0.62
C ASN A 97 -31.51 11.56 -1.07
N ASP A 98 -32.78 11.37 -0.81
CA ASP A 98 -33.82 12.37 -0.98
C ASP A 98 -34.91 12.15 0.08
N VAL A 99 -35.96 12.95 0.01
CA VAL A 99 -37.17 12.80 0.82
C VAL A 99 -38.39 12.68 -0.10
N ASP A 100 -39.38 11.90 0.35
CA ASP A 100 -40.67 11.80 -0.33
C ASP A 100 -41.56 13.06 -0.05
N ASP A 101 -42.72 13.09 -0.63
CA ASP A 101 -43.73 14.18 -0.43
C ASP A 101 -44.20 14.33 1.01
N ARG A 102 -43.89 13.35 1.89
CA ARG A 102 -44.17 13.32 3.33
C ARG A 102 -42.97 13.64 4.19
N LEU A 103 -41.87 14.13 3.58
CA LEU A 103 -40.57 14.40 4.22
C LEU A 103 -39.92 13.17 4.89
N GLN A 104 -40.26 11.97 4.41
CA GLN A 104 -39.62 10.74 4.88
C GLN A 104 -38.42 10.38 4.01
N PRO A 105 -37.41 9.70 4.56
CA PRO A 105 -36.24 9.28 3.80
C PRO A 105 -36.59 8.43 2.59
N ALA A 106 -36.07 8.80 1.43
CA ALA A 106 -36.33 8.17 0.13
C ALA A 106 -35.04 8.09 -0.70
N VAL A 107 -35.04 7.31 -1.76
CA VAL A 107 -33.91 7.19 -2.69
C VAL A 107 -34.27 7.77 -4.02
N ARG A 108 -33.55 8.82 -4.44
CA ARG A 108 -33.66 9.37 -5.81
C ARG A 108 -32.66 8.69 -6.73
N PHE A 109 -33.13 8.27 -7.88
CA PHE A 109 -32.28 7.77 -8.97
C PHE A 109 -32.48 8.58 -10.26
N GLU A 110 -31.47 8.65 -11.08
CA GLU A 110 -31.46 9.32 -12.38
C GLU A 110 -30.80 8.39 -13.41
N PHE A 111 -31.47 8.27 -14.59
CA PHE A 111 -30.96 7.46 -15.68
C PHE A 111 -30.26 8.32 -16.75
N ASP A 112 -29.41 7.69 -17.55
CA ASP A 112 -28.99 8.27 -18.83
C ASP A 112 -30.13 8.27 -19.88
N SER A 113 -29.92 8.90 -21.03
CA SER A 113 -30.95 9.02 -22.08
C SER A 113 -31.45 7.67 -22.61
N ARG A 114 -30.62 6.62 -22.59
CA ARG A 114 -30.99 5.26 -23.02
C ARG A 114 -31.78 4.53 -21.94
N GLY A 115 -31.37 4.65 -20.72
CA GLY A 115 -32.07 4.13 -19.55
C GLY A 115 -33.44 4.77 -19.37
N ALA A 116 -33.52 6.09 -19.51
CA ALA A 116 -34.75 6.85 -19.45
C ALA A 116 -35.80 6.35 -20.45
N GLY A 117 -35.42 6.11 -21.71
CA GLY A 117 -36.32 5.57 -22.73
C GLY A 117 -36.81 4.15 -22.41
N ARG A 118 -35.92 3.27 -21.91
CA ARG A 118 -36.28 1.89 -21.53
C ARG A 118 -37.19 1.86 -20.30
N PHE A 119 -36.78 2.60 -19.26
CA PHE A 119 -37.51 2.63 -17.99
C PHE A 119 -38.87 3.30 -18.15
N GLY A 120 -38.96 4.37 -18.97
CA GLY A 120 -40.21 4.99 -19.33
C GLY A 120 -41.19 4.03 -20.06
N THR A 121 -40.67 3.19 -20.93
CA THR A 121 -41.48 2.15 -21.59
C THR A 121 -41.94 1.09 -20.60
N LEU A 122 -41.07 0.60 -19.75
CA LEU A 122 -41.37 -0.39 -18.71
C LEU A 122 -42.45 0.12 -17.76
N THR A 123 -42.30 1.32 -17.23
CA THR A 123 -43.22 1.88 -16.23
C THR A 123 -44.56 2.30 -16.86
N ARG A 124 -44.58 2.76 -18.13
CA ARG A 124 -45.80 3.05 -18.87
C ARG A 124 -46.65 1.82 -19.15
N GLU A 125 -46.02 0.70 -19.54
CA GLU A 125 -46.70 -0.57 -19.78
C GLU A 125 -47.26 -1.22 -18.50
N HIS A 126 -46.76 -0.83 -17.33
CA HIS A 126 -47.11 -1.39 -16.04
C HIS A 126 -47.67 -0.35 -15.05
N LYS A 127 -48.11 0.80 -15.54
CA LYS A 127 -48.82 1.78 -14.69
C LYS A 127 -50.16 1.22 -14.22
N PRO A 128 -50.68 1.65 -13.05
CA PRO A 128 -52.04 1.30 -12.62
C PRO A 128 -53.08 1.72 -13.62
N GLU A 129 -54.12 0.92 -13.85
CA GLU A 129 -55.32 1.32 -14.60
C GLU A 129 -56.07 2.37 -13.80
N GLU A 130 -56.69 3.35 -14.49
CA GLU A 130 -57.51 4.40 -13.86
C GLU A 130 -58.66 3.78 -13.07
N GLY A 131 -58.65 3.97 -11.72
CA GLY A 131 -59.62 3.38 -10.80
C GLY A 131 -59.32 1.96 -10.36
N GLY A 132 -58.20 1.33 -10.82
CA GLY A 132 -57.78 -0.01 -10.41
C GLY A 132 -57.02 -0.04 -9.07
N ALA A 133 -57.37 -0.99 -8.19
CA ALA A 133 -56.66 -1.19 -6.95
C ALA A 133 -55.32 -1.96 -7.11
N PHE A 134 -55.12 -2.56 -8.30
CA PHE A 134 -53.89 -3.37 -8.57
C PHE A 134 -52.70 -2.49 -9.01
N ARG A 135 -51.53 -2.68 -8.37
CA ARG A 135 -50.29 -2.02 -8.74
C ARG A 135 -49.22 -3.04 -9.03
N TYR A 136 -48.50 -2.90 -10.12
CA TYR A 136 -47.35 -3.69 -10.42
C TYR A 136 -46.19 -3.28 -9.50
N GLN A 137 -45.39 -4.27 -9.11
CA GLN A 137 -44.17 -4.06 -8.33
C GLN A 137 -42.93 -4.19 -9.22
N LEU A 138 -41.96 -3.31 -9.03
CA LEU A 138 -40.68 -3.33 -9.73
C LEU A 138 -39.64 -4.06 -8.87
N ALA A 139 -39.25 -5.27 -9.29
CA ALA A 139 -38.20 -5.98 -8.59
C ALA A 139 -36.83 -5.36 -8.91
N ILE A 140 -36.14 -4.87 -7.86
CA ILE A 140 -34.74 -4.41 -7.94
C ILE A 140 -33.86 -5.58 -7.59
N LEU A 141 -33.08 -6.04 -8.57
CA LEU A 141 -32.23 -7.23 -8.48
C LEU A 141 -30.76 -6.86 -8.33
N LEU A 142 -30.09 -7.51 -7.36
CA LEU A 142 -28.63 -7.54 -7.25
C LEU A 142 -28.18 -9.00 -7.07
N ASP A 143 -27.28 -9.47 -7.93
CA ASP A 143 -26.75 -10.84 -7.89
C ASP A 143 -27.81 -11.94 -7.80
N ASN A 144 -28.90 -11.78 -8.59
CA ASN A 144 -30.08 -12.67 -8.62
C ASN A 144 -30.88 -12.68 -7.30
N LEU A 145 -30.71 -11.67 -6.48
CA LEU A 145 -31.45 -11.50 -5.22
C LEU A 145 -32.34 -10.26 -5.34
N VAL A 146 -33.61 -10.36 -4.94
CA VAL A 146 -34.52 -9.21 -4.89
C VAL A 146 -34.21 -8.40 -3.63
N MET A 147 -33.65 -7.23 -3.81
CA MET A 147 -33.31 -6.31 -2.71
C MET A 147 -34.48 -5.45 -2.27
N SER A 148 -35.34 -5.08 -3.22
CA SER A 148 -36.56 -4.30 -2.97
C SER A 148 -37.56 -4.51 -4.10
N ALA A 149 -38.85 -4.29 -3.83
CA ALA A 149 -39.91 -4.39 -4.83
C ALA A 149 -40.93 -3.24 -4.66
N PRO A 150 -40.55 -1.99 -4.93
CA PRO A 150 -41.47 -0.85 -4.84
C PRO A 150 -42.61 -0.94 -5.85
N ALA A 151 -43.78 -0.38 -5.52
CA ALA A 151 -44.91 -0.30 -6.41
C ALA A 151 -44.70 0.77 -7.48
N ILE A 152 -45.12 0.49 -8.72
CA ILE A 152 -45.08 1.45 -9.80
C ILE A 152 -46.39 2.30 -9.71
N ASN A 153 -46.23 3.60 -9.42
CA ASN A 153 -47.36 4.51 -9.25
C ASN A 153 -47.67 5.30 -10.53
N SER A 154 -46.68 5.59 -11.35
CA SER A 154 -46.81 6.40 -12.59
C SER A 154 -45.71 6.01 -13.58
N GLU A 155 -45.81 6.57 -14.80
CA GLU A 155 -44.71 6.51 -15.78
C GLU A 155 -43.52 7.33 -15.27
N ILE A 156 -42.32 6.70 -15.21
CA ILE A 156 -41.08 7.32 -14.77
C ILE A 156 -40.11 7.24 -15.93
N ARG A 157 -39.53 8.37 -16.36
CA ARG A 157 -38.53 8.40 -17.44
C ARG A 157 -37.13 8.68 -16.96
N ASP A 158 -36.82 9.93 -16.69
CA ASP A 158 -35.45 10.40 -16.46
C ASP A 158 -34.99 10.17 -15.01
N SER A 159 -35.89 10.41 -14.08
CA SER A 159 -35.62 10.27 -12.66
C SER A 159 -36.84 9.80 -11.89
N GLY A 160 -36.63 9.12 -10.81
CA GLY A 160 -37.69 8.67 -9.91
C GLY A 160 -37.24 8.66 -8.46
N ILE A 161 -38.25 8.51 -7.60
CA ILE A 161 -38.01 8.36 -6.14
C ILE A 161 -38.57 7.00 -5.73
N ILE A 162 -37.77 6.27 -4.96
CA ILE A 162 -38.20 5.02 -4.32
C ILE A 162 -38.63 5.37 -2.90
N GLU A 163 -39.90 5.22 -2.61
CA GLU A 163 -40.52 5.54 -1.34
C GLU A 163 -40.64 4.30 -0.47
N GLY A 164 -40.49 4.44 0.86
CA GLY A 164 -40.63 3.37 1.82
C GLY A 164 -42.07 2.95 2.13
N GLY A 165 -43.07 3.48 1.41
CA GLY A 165 -44.49 3.25 1.63
C GLY A 165 -45.00 4.01 2.86
N PRO A 166 -46.15 3.59 3.46
CA PRO A 166 -46.78 4.34 4.54
C PRO A 166 -45.95 4.52 5.81
N GLN A 167 -45.00 3.63 6.07
CA GLN A 167 -44.11 3.67 7.23
C GLN A 167 -42.74 4.31 6.94
N GLY A 168 -42.48 4.72 5.70
CA GLY A 168 -41.19 5.25 5.27
C GLY A 168 -40.06 4.24 5.30
N PHE A 169 -38.88 4.61 4.83
CA PHE A 169 -37.63 3.88 5.02
C PHE A 169 -36.95 4.32 6.31
N LYS A 170 -36.25 3.40 6.95
CA LYS A 170 -35.26 3.76 7.97
C LYS A 170 -34.00 4.29 7.27
N ALA A 171 -33.26 5.21 7.91
CA ALA A 171 -32.05 5.80 7.34
C ALA A 171 -31.04 4.74 6.85
N LYS A 172 -30.86 3.65 7.60
CA LYS A 172 -29.98 2.53 7.19
C LYS A 172 -30.47 1.76 5.97
N GLU A 173 -31.79 1.65 5.78
CA GLU A 173 -32.38 0.99 4.60
C GLU A 173 -32.17 1.84 3.33
N VAL A 174 -32.27 3.16 3.47
CA VAL A 174 -31.95 4.10 2.37
C VAL A 174 -30.49 4.00 1.98
N GLU A 175 -29.58 4.04 2.95
CA GLU A 175 -28.15 3.93 2.71
C GLU A 175 -27.80 2.60 2.04
N HIS A 176 -28.35 1.50 2.53
CA HIS A 176 -28.15 0.17 1.92
C HIS A 176 -28.69 0.13 0.47
N LEU A 177 -29.88 0.63 0.22
CA LEU A 177 -30.46 0.64 -1.12
C LEU A 177 -29.66 1.53 -2.11
N ILE A 178 -29.12 2.65 -1.62
CA ILE A 178 -28.21 3.50 -2.42
C ILE A 178 -26.93 2.74 -2.77
N GLN A 179 -26.32 2.04 -1.84
CA GLN A 179 -25.12 1.24 -2.11
C GLN A 179 -25.39 0.14 -3.13
N VAL A 180 -26.53 -0.56 -3.00
CA VAL A 180 -26.95 -1.59 -3.97
C VAL A 180 -27.13 -1.01 -5.37
N LEU A 181 -27.85 0.11 -5.50
CA LEU A 181 -28.09 0.74 -6.79
C LEU A 181 -26.81 1.31 -7.40
N ARG A 182 -25.92 1.87 -6.60
CA ARG A 182 -24.58 2.33 -7.05
C ARG A 182 -23.70 1.18 -7.50
N ALA A 183 -23.70 0.06 -6.81
CA ALA A 183 -22.97 -1.13 -7.21
C ALA A 183 -23.45 -1.65 -8.58
N GLY A 184 -24.77 -1.63 -8.82
CA GLY A 184 -25.38 -1.98 -10.11
C GLY A 184 -25.11 -0.97 -11.24
N SER A 185 -24.62 0.23 -10.94
CA SER A 185 -24.31 1.26 -11.94
C SER A 185 -22.93 1.12 -12.58
N LEU A 186 -22.15 0.12 -12.22
CA LEU A 186 -20.85 -0.12 -12.85
C LEU A 186 -21.00 -0.43 -14.34
N PRO A 187 -20.20 0.22 -15.21
CA PRO A 187 -20.30 0.06 -16.67
C PRO A 187 -19.87 -1.34 -17.14
N ALA A 188 -19.14 -2.09 -16.30
CA ALA A 188 -18.73 -3.46 -16.53
C ALA A 188 -18.85 -4.28 -15.24
N SER A 189 -19.08 -5.58 -15.37
CA SER A 189 -19.01 -6.50 -14.23
C SER A 189 -17.59 -6.61 -13.72
N LEU A 190 -17.41 -6.56 -12.41
CA LEU A 190 -16.11 -6.83 -11.78
C LEU A 190 -15.77 -8.31 -11.92
N ASN A 191 -14.48 -8.59 -12.06
CA ASN A 191 -14.01 -9.96 -11.98
C ASN A 191 -14.20 -10.47 -10.53
N PRO A 192 -14.79 -11.65 -10.31
CA PRO A 192 -14.99 -12.18 -8.96
C PRO A 192 -13.67 -12.45 -8.21
N THR A 193 -12.58 -12.67 -8.92
CA THR A 193 -11.24 -12.80 -8.33
C THR A 193 -10.51 -11.46 -8.41
N PRO A 194 -10.01 -10.89 -7.31
CA PRO A 194 -9.17 -9.71 -7.33
C PRO A 194 -7.92 -9.92 -8.18
N LEU A 195 -7.49 -8.90 -8.92
CA LEU A 195 -6.21 -8.92 -9.64
C LEU A 195 -5.03 -8.76 -8.70
N GLN A 196 -5.24 -8.10 -7.58
CA GLN A 196 -4.28 -7.92 -6.50
C GLN A 196 -5.03 -7.88 -5.18
N GLU A 197 -4.50 -8.58 -4.18
CA GLU A 197 -4.99 -8.56 -2.81
C GLU A 197 -3.81 -8.42 -1.86
N GLU A 198 -3.89 -7.48 -0.94
CA GLU A 198 -2.90 -7.32 0.12
C GLU A 198 -3.62 -7.20 1.47
N LYS A 199 -3.23 -8.07 2.40
CA LYS A 199 -3.73 -8.08 3.77
C LYS A 199 -2.52 -8.18 4.70
N VAL A 200 -2.39 -7.20 5.59
CA VAL A 200 -1.31 -7.16 6.59
C VAL A 200 -1.92 -7.16 7.97
N GLY A 201 -1.47 -8.07 8.82
CA GLY A 201 -1.93 -8.15 10.20
C GLY A 201 -1.46 -6.96 11.05
N PRO A 202 -2.24 -6.56 12.08
CA PRO A 202 -1.93 -5.40 12.91
C PRO A 202 -0.54 -5.45 13.54
N THR A 203 -0.12 -6.59 14.03
CA THR A 203 1.19 -6.79 14.68
C THR A 203 2.37 -6.50 13.75
N LEU A 204 2.28 -6.96 12.49
CA LEU A 204 3.30 -6.71 11.48
C LEU A 204 3.33 -5.25 11.06
N GLY A 205 2.14 -4.63 10.90
CA GLY A 205 2.05 -3.22 10.57
C GLY A 205 2.62 -2.33 11.68
N GLU A 206 2.27 -2.60 12.93
CA GLU A 206 2.75 -1.85 14.10
C GLU A 206 4.27 -1.96 14.27
N ASP A 207 4.85 -3.15 14.19
CA ASP A 207 6.30 -3.36 14.26
C ASP A 207 7.04 -2.60 13.15
N THR A 208 6.54 -2.67 11.92
CA THR A 208 7.18 -2.00 10.78
C THR A 208 7.12 -0.47 10.91
N ILE A 209 6.00 0.08 11.37
CA ILE A 209 5.86 1.51 11.65
C ILE A 209 6.81 1.90 12.79
N ALA A 210 6.84 1.16 13.89
CA ALA A 210 7.69 1.44 15.03
C ALA A 210 9.17 1.46 14.64
N LYS A 211 9.66 0.47 13.88
CA LYS A 211 11.02 0.41 13.37
C LYS A 211 11.34 1.58 12.42
N GLY A 212 10.45 1.88 11.48
CA GLY A 212 10.62 3.00 10.56
C GLY A 212 10.72 4.34 11.30
N VAL A 213 9.82 4.59 12.24
CA VAL A 213 9.84 5.80 13.09
C VAL A 213 11.09 5.84 13.97
N PHE A 214 11.52 4.72 14.54
CA PHE A 214 12.75 4.65 15.31
C PHE A 214 13.97 5.01 14.46
N ALA A 215 14.09 4.46 13.24
CA ALA A 215 15.16 4.80 12.31
C ALA A 215 15.19 6.30 11.96
N ILE A 216 14.01 6.93 11.80
CA ILE A 216 13.89 8.38 11.57
C ILE A 216 14.43 9.15 12.77
N TRP A 217 14.05 8.80 14.02
CA TRP A 217 14.53 9.46 15.21
C TRP A 217 16.03 9.31 15.41
N VAL A 218 16.58 8.12 15.15
CA VAL A 218 18.03 7.88 15.19
C VAL A 218 18.75 8.72 14.14
N SER A 219 18.22 8.81 12.90
CA SER A 219 18.76 9.65 11.85
C SER A 219 18.72 11.14 12.23
N LEU A 220 17.59 11.57 12.80
CA LEU A 220 17.38 12.94 13.27
C LEU A 220 18.27 13.31 14.49
N LEU A 221 18.83 12.34 15.18
CA LEU A 221 19.82 12.53 16.22
C LEU A 221 21.25 12.52 15.67
N VAL A 222 21.60 11.49 14.92
CA VAL A 222 22.99 11.22 14.51
C VAL A 222 23.49 12.24 13.49
N VAL A 223 22.69 12.59 12.48
CA VAL A 223 23.07 13.58 11.46
C VAL A 223 23.27 14.98 12.03
N PRO A 224 22.36 15.54 12.85
CA PRO A 224 22.60 16.80 13.54
C PRO A 224 23.84 16.81 14.45
N VAL A 225 24.07 15.75 15.22
CA VAL A 225 25.26 15.64 16.05
C VAL A 225 26.53 15.72 15.20
N PHE A 226 26.57 14.96 14.10
CA PHE A 226 27.68 15.02 13.17
C PHE A 226 27.88 16.44 12.60
N MET A 227 26.80 17.10 12.19
CA MET A 227 26.84 18.44 11.62
C MET A 227 27.35 19.48 12.63
N VAL A 228 26.87 19.42 13.88
CA VAL A 228 27.33 20.35 14.94
C VAL A 228 28.79 20.12 15.28
N ILE A 229 29.26 18.87 15.36
CA ILE A 229 30.67 18.56 15.63
C ILE A 229 31.54 19.09 14.49
N TYR A 230 31.19 18.85 13.23
CA TYR A 230 32.00 19.20 12.08
C TYR A 230 31.97 20.70 11.74
N TYR A 231 30.75 21.28 11.64
CA TYR A 231 30.55 22.66 11.20
C TYR A 231 30.35 23.64 12.34
N ARG A 232 30.30 23.18 13.60
CA ARG A 232 30.10 24.02 14.81
C ARG A 232 28.87 24.93 14.69
N PHE A 233 29.06 26.26 14.71
CA PHE A 233 27.97 27.23 14.60
C PHE A 233 27.17 27.03 13.30
N ALA A 234 27.85 26.87 12.18
CA ALA A 234 27.16 26.60 10.90
C ALA A 234 26.35 25.30 10.97
N GLY A 235 26.84 24.28 11.67
CA GLY A 235 26.10 23.06 11.94
C GLY A 235 24.82 23.28 12.73
N ILE A 236 24.83 24.16 13.75
CA ILE A 236 23.61 24.52 14.50
C ILE A 236 22.57 25.16 13.56
N VAL A 237 23.00 26.04 12.64
CA VAL A 237 22.12 26.65 11.64
C VAL A 237 21.52 25.59 10.71
N ALA A 238 22.34 24.60 10.26
CA ALA A 238 21.85 23.52 9.45
C ALA A 238 20.83 22.63 10.18
N VAL A 239 21.05 22.36 11.47
CA VAL A 239 20.11 21.60 12.30
C VAL A 239 18.77 22.34 12.45
N LEU A 240 18.80 23.64 12.67
CA LEU A 240 17.57 24.45 12.72
C LEU A 240 16.83 24.41 11.37
N ALA A 241 17.57 24.53 10.26
CA ALA A 241 17.00 24.43 8.92
C ALA A 241 16.37 23.06 8.68
N LEU A 242 17.04 21.99 9.12
CA LEU A 242 16.53 20.61 9.03
C LEU A 242 15.24 20.44 9.85
N LEU A 243 15.21 20.88 11.10
CA LEU A 243 14.03 20.77 11.95
C LEU A 243 12.82 21.51 11.35
N VAL A 244 13.03 22.72 10.85
CA VAL A 244 11.97 23.49 10.19
C VAL A 244 11.53 22.80 8.90
N ASN A 245 12.45 22.24 8.12
CA ASN A 245 12.13 21.43 6.93
C ASN A 245 11.21 20.27 7.29
N MET A 246 11.53 19.50 8.34
CA MET A 246 10.72 18.37 8.79
C MET A 246 9.31 18.81 9.21
N ILE A 247 9.20 19.93 9.94
CA ILE A 247 7.90 20.47 10.36
C ILE A 247 7.08 20.90 9.14
N LEU A 248 7.69 21.60 8.18
CA LEU A 248 7.02 22.04 6.95
C LEU A 248 6.61 20.86 6.07
N LEU A 249 7.43 19.82 5.97
CA LEU A 249 7.10 18.60 5.24
C LEU A 249 5.90 17.90 5.88
N LEU A 250 5.96 17.63 7.19
CA LEU A 250 4.85 16.98 7.91
C LEU A 250 3.58 17.82 7.86
N GLY A 251 3.69 19.14 8.03
CA GLY A 251 2.56 20.05 7.89
C GLY A 251 1.94 20.04 6.49
N SER A 252 2.77 19.99 5.44
CA SER A 252 2.30 19.91 4.06
C SER A 252 1.59 18.59 3.78
N MET A 253 2.15 17.46 4.25
CA MET A 253 1.52 16.14 4.10
C MET A 253 0.16 16.09 4.82
N ALA A 254 0.08 16.65 6.03
CA ALA A 254 -1.17 16.76 6.77
C ALA A 254 -2.19 17.67 6.07
N PHE A 255 -1.75 18.80 5.52
CA PHE A 255 -2.60 19.75 4.82
C PHE A 255 -3.28 19.15 3.58
N ILE A 256 -2.54 18.36 2.79
CA ILE A 256 -3.07 17.67 1.60
C ILE A 256 -3.72 16.32 1.95
N GLN A 257 -3.81 15.96 3.23
CA GLN A 257 -4.36 14.69 3.72
C GLN A 257 -3.68 13.47 3.09
N ALA A 258 -2.40 13.56 2.77
CA ALA A 258 -1.64 12.45 2.21
C ALA A 258 -1.31 11.41 3.29
N THR A 259 -1.39 10.14 2.92
CA THR A 259 -1.01 9.01 3.78
C THR A 259 0.46 8.67 3.60
N PHE A 260 1.12 8.29 4.69
CA PHE A 260 2.48 7.74 4.62
C PHE A 260 2.42 6.25 4.29
N SER A 261 2.97 5.87 3.15
CA SER A 261 3.30 4.48 2.86
C SER A 261 4.62 4.08 3.53
N LEU A 262 4.94 2.79 3.61
CA LEU A 262 6.25 2.34 4.13
C LEU A 262 7.43 2.95 3.37
N PRO A 263 7.47 2.92 2.03
CA PRO A 263 8.48 3.65 1.28
C PRO A 263 8.44 5.16 1.55
N GLY A 264 7.26 5.73 1.85
CA GLY A 264 7.12 7.13 2.23
C GLY A 264 7.86 7.50 3.51
N LEU A 265 7.87 6.62 4.52
CA LEU A 265 8.70 6.77 5.73
C LEU A 265 10.20 6.74 5.39
N ALA A 266 10.62 5.86 4.47
CA ALA A 266 11.99 5.86 3.98
C ALA A 266 12.35 7.17 3.24
N GLY A 267 11.42 7.72 2.46
CA GLY A 267 11.55 9.03 1.81
C GLY A 267 11.74 10.17 2.83
N LEU A 268 11.01 10.10 3.93
CA LEU A 268 11.15 11.06 5.04
C LEU A 268 12.54 10.96 5.68
N ALA A 269 13.02 9.74 5.98
CA ALA A 269 14.37 9.53 6.49
C ALA A 269 15.43 10.04 5.50
N LEU A 270 15.30 9.71 4.23
CA LEU A 270 16.24 10.15 3.19
C LEU A 270 16.26 11.68 3.04
N THR A 271 15.11 12.34 3.21
CA THR A 271 15.02 13.80 3.19
C THR A 271 15.88 14.43 4.28
N ILE A 272 16.07 13.79 5.45
CA ILE A 272 16.99 14.25 6.51
C ILE A 272 18.43 14.34 5.96
N GLY A 273 18.89 13.30 5.26
CA GLY A 273 20.22 13.29 4.65
C GLY A 273 20.38 14.36 3.56
N MET A 274 19.40 14.46 2.66
CA MET A 274 19.43 15.43 1.56
C MET A 274 19.23 16.89 2.02
N ALA A 275 18.52 17.13 3.12
CA ALA A 275 18.31 18.47 3.66
C ALA A 275 19.60 19.11 4.16
N VAL A 276 20.56 18.29 4.56
CA VAL A 276 21.86 18.76 5.02
C VAL A 276 22.81 19.07 3.86
N ASP A 277 22.66 18.39 2.72
CA ASP A 277 23.55 18.51 1.54
C ASP A 277 23.67 19.95 1.02
N ALA A 278 22.54 20.65 0.86
CA ALA A 278 22.54 22.06 0.43
C ALA A 278 23.29 22.98 1.41
N ASN A 279 23.16 22.74 2.72
CA ASN A 279 23.87 23.50 3.74
C ASN A 279 25.39 23.24 3.69
N VAL A 280 25.81 21.97 3.49
CA VAL A 280 27.22 21.60 3.31
C VAL A 280 27.81 22.35 2.12
N LEU A 281 27.12 22.41 0.98
CA LEU A 281 27.55 23.17 -0.20
C LEU A 281 27.83 24.65 0.12
N VAL A 282 26.92 25.30 0.84
CA VAL A 282 27.07 26.69 1.27
C VAL A 282 28.27 26.85 2.21
N PHE A 283 28.39 25.97 3.22
CA PHE A 283 29.44 26.09 4.25
C PHE A 283 30.84 25.84 3.69
N GLU A 284 30.96 24.84 2.82
CA GLU A 284 32.23 24.59 2.13
C GLU A 284 32.61 25.79 1.24
N ARG A 285 31.63 26.43 0.57
CA ARG A 285 31.92 27.66 -0.21
C ARG A 285 32.32 28.84 0.68
N MET A 286 31.67 29.01 1.86
CA MET A 286 32.10 30.00 2.84
C MET A 286 33.54 29.75 3.32
N ARG A 287 33.93 28.46 3.50
CA ARG A 287 35.29 28.05 3.86
C ARG A 287 36.30 28.42 2.77
N GLU A 288 35.96 28.16 1.50
CA GLU A 288 36.82 28.57 0.35
C GLU A 288 37.04 30.09 0.31
N GLU A 289 35.97 30.89 0.51
CA GLU A 289 36.09 32.34 0.53
C GLU A 289 36.92 32.82 1.74
N LYS A 290 36.83 32.16 2.89
CA LYS A 290 37.68 32.45 4.06
C LYS A 290 39.15 32.19 3.77
N GLU A 291 39.48 31.07 3.10
CA GLU A 291 40.84 30.71 2.73
C GLU A 291 41.44 31.70 1.70
N ARG A 292 40.58 32.35 0.90
CA ARG A 292 40.94 33.43 -0.01
C ARG A 292 41.13 34.80 0.71
N GLY A 293 40.97 34.87 2.03
CA GLY A 293 41.08 36.07 2.84
C GLY A 293 39.89 37.02 2.80
N ALA A 294 38.71 36.56 2.37
CA ALA A 294 37.50 37.37 2.35
C ALA A 294 37.02 37.71 3.77
N SER A 295 36.47 38.94 3.95
CA SER A 295 35.82 39.31 5.19
C SER A 295 34.61 38.44 5.51
N LEU A 296 34.20 38.34 6.78
CA LEU A 296 33.07 37.49 7.19
C LEU A 296 31.79 37.84 6.42
N ALA A 297 31.51 39.13 6.19
CA ALA A 297 30.36 39.55 5.39
C ALA A 297 30.44 39.03 3.95
N GLN A 298 31.66 39.06 3.35
CA GLN A 298 31.88 38.51 2.00
C GLN A 298 31.80 37.00 1.98
N GLN A 299 32.31 36.29 3.03
CA GLN A 299 32.19 34.84 3.15
C GLN A 299 30.71 34.41 3.13
N ILE A 300 29.85 35.07 3.93
CA ILE A 300 28.42 34.80 4.00
C ILE A 300 27.78 35.10 2.65
N ARG A 301 27.94 36.29 2.12
CA ARG A 301 27.30 36.73 0.87
C ARG A 301 27.72 35.88 -0.30
N ASN A 302 29.03 35.61 -0.48
CA ASN A 302 29.57 34.84 -1.59
C ASN A 302 29.27 33.36 -1.44
N GLY A 303 29.30 32.84 -0.20
CA GLY A 303 28.93 31.45 0.11
C GLY A 303 27.55 31.11 -0.42
N PHE A 304 26.54 31.88 -0.04
CA PHE A 304 25.16 31.68 -0.50
C PHE A 304 24.99 31.98 -1.99
N ASN A 305 25.45 33.11 -2.50
CA ASN A 305 25.22 33.50 -3.89
C ASN A 305 25.90 32.57 -4.91
N ARG A 306 27.10 32.06 -4.61
CA ARG A 306 27.80 31.16 -5.51
C ARG A 306 27.35 29.70 -5.39
N ALA A 307 26.90 29.27 -4.20
CA ALA A 307 26.37 27.92 -4.04
C ALA A 307 24.96 27.77 -4.63
N TRP A 308 24.19 28.84 -4.73
CA TRP A 308 22.78 28.81 -5.16
C TRP A 308 22.54 28.04 -6.46
N VAL A 309 23.33 28.37 -7.49
CA VAL A 309 23.13 27.75 -8.81
C VAL A 309 23.35 26.24 -8.77
N THR A 310 24.41 25.81 -8.10
CA THR A 310 24.72 24.38 -7.95
C THR A 310 23.70 23.66 -7.10
N ILE A 311 23.21 24.28 -6.02
CA ILE A 311 22.14 23.71 -5.17
C ILE A 311 20.86 23.57 -5.98
N PHE A 312 20.48 24.58 -6.74
CA PHE A 312 19.27 24.54 -7.56
C PHE A 312 19.34 23.40 -8.60
N ASP A 313 20.45 23.32 -9.33
CA ASP A 313 20.67 22.28 -10.35
C ASP A 313 20.57 20.86 -9.77
N SER A 314 21.18 20.67 -8.62
CA SER A 314 21.17 19.42 -7.85
C SER A 314 19.75 19.02 -7.40
N HIS A 315 18.98 19.98 -6.89
CA HIS A 315 17.60 19.73 -6.48
C HIS A 315 16.68 19.45 -7.67
N VAL A 316 16.91 20.13 -8.80
CA VAL A 316 16.12 19.89 -10.03
C VAL A 316 16.29 18.47 -10.55
N THR A 317 17.50 17.91 -10.55
CA THR A 317 17.71 16.52 -11.01
C THR A 317 17.00 15.50 -10.13
N ASN A 318 17.08 15.66 -8.81
CA ASN A 318 16.36 14.81 -7.86
C ASN A 318 14.83 14.99 -7.98
N PHE A 319 14.38 16.22 -8.19
CA PHE A 319 12.96 16.54 -8.36
C PHE A 319 12.40 15.91 -9.64
N LEU A 320 13.14 15.95 -10.74
CA LEU A 320 12.76 15.30 -12.00
C LEU A 320 12.63 13.78 -11.82
N ALA A 321 13.58 13.14 -11.14
CA ALA A 321 13.51 11.71 -10.83
C ALA A 321 12.29 11.39 -9.96
N ALA A 322 12.00 12.21 -8.94
CA ALA A 322 10.84 12.04 -8.07
C ALA A 322 9.51 12.25 -8.81
N ILE A 323 9.43 13.19 -9.76
CA ILE A 323 8.24 13.39 -10.61
C ILE A 323 8.00 12.14 -11.49
N VAL A 324 9.03 11.61 -12.12
CA VAL A 324 8.89 10.37 -12.92
C VAL A 324 8.36 9.25 -12.04
N LEU A 325 8.90 9.10 -10.84
CA LEU A 325 8.47 8.11 -9.88
C LEU A 325 7.02 8.31 -9.44
N TYR A 326 6.58 9.56 -9.26
CA TYR A 326 5.19 9.88 -8.91
C TYR A 326 4.21 9.57 -10.03
N VAL A 327 4.58 9.87 -11.27
CA VAL A 327 3.70 9.67 -12.44
C VAL A 327 3.57 8.19 -12.81
N VAL A 328 4.66 7.44 -12.74
CA VAL A 328 4.72 6.05 -13.21
C VAL A 328 4.56 5.04 -12.07
N GLY A 329 4.85 5.43 -10.82
CA GLY A 329 4.83 4.54 -9.65
C GLY A 329 3.44 4.06 -9.25
N THR A 330 3.41 2.94 -8.54
CA THR A 330 2.22 2.45 -7.83
C THR A 330 1.89 3.33 -6.61
N GLU A 331 0.72 3.14 -6.00
CA GLU A 331 0.28 3.92 -4.83
C GLU A 331 1.33 3.98 -3.70
N GLU A 332 1.99 2.86 -3.40
CA GLU A 332 3.03 2.80 -2.37
C GLU A 332 4.24 3.67 -2.72
N VAL A 333 4.68 3.59 -3.98
CA VAL A 333 5.84 4.30 -4.49
C VAL A 333 5.53 5.79 -4.70
N LYS A 334 4.28 6.14 -5.06
CA LYS A 334 3.83 7.55 -5.13
C LYS A 334 3.95 8.26 -3.78
N GLY A 335 3.63 7.56 -2.66
CA GLY A 335 3.83 8.11 -1.31
C GLY A 335 5.28 8.50 -1.04
N PHE A 336 6.24 7.66 -1.45
CA PHE A 336 7.67 7.97 -1.38
C PHE A 336 8.04 9.18 -2.24
N ALA A 337 7.61 9.19 -3.51
CA ALA A 337 7.91 10.28 -4.42
C ALA A 337 7.35 11.61 -3.92
N LEU A 338 6.14 11.60 -3.37
CA LEU A 338 5.49 12.79 -2.81
C LEU A 338 6.25 13.37 -1.62
N THR A 339 6.69 12.52 -0.68
CA THR A 339 7.52 12.96 0.46
C THR A 339 8.84 13.57 -0.01
N MET A 340 9.49 12.99 -1.03
CA MET A 340 10.70 13.55 -1.62
C MET A 340 10.45 14.90 -2.29
N ILE A 341 9.41 15.02 -3.12
CA ILE A 341 9.06 16.27 -3.84
C ILE A 341 8.83 17.40 -2.84
N ILE A 342 8.00 17.19 -1.84
CA ILE A 342 7.67 18.18 -0.81
C ILE A 342 8.92 18.51 0.03
N GLY A 343 9.65 17.49 0.47
CA GLY A 343 10.86 17.65 1.28
C GLY A 343 11.94 18.44 0.58
N MET A 344 12.19 18.19 -0.71
CA MET A 344 13.16 18.95 -1.51
C MET A 344 12.72 20.39 -1.77
N ALA A 345 11.43 20.63 -2.00
CA ALA A 345 10.91 21.97 -2.19
C ALA A 345 11.12 22.83 -0.93
N TRP A 346 10.80 22.29 0.25
CA TRP A 346 11.04 22.97 1.51
C TRP A 346 12.52 23.07 1.86
N ASN A 347 13.33 22.08 1.47
CA ASN A 347 14.77 22.14 1.68
C ASN A 347 15.41 23.32 0.97
N LEU A 348 15.00 23.60 -0.26
CA LEU A 348 15.50 24.75 -1.00
C LEU A 348 15.21 26.08 -0.25
N PHE A 349 14.03 26.18 0.37
CA PHE A 349 13.67 27.32 1.19
C PHE A 349 14.49 27.39 2.48
N THR A 350 14.56 26.29 3.24
CA THR A 350 15.17 26.29 4.58
C THR A 350 16.69 26.35 4.53
N ALA A 351 17.32 25.62 3.61
CA ALA A 351 18.78 25.59 3.51
C ALA A 351 19.37 26.86 2.89
N VAL A 352 18.67 27.53 1.98
CA VAL A 352 19.22 28.71 1.30
C VAL A 352 18.68 30.00 1.88
N PHE A 353 17.36 30.16 1.96
CA PHE A 353 16.76 31.42 2.41
C PHE A 353 16.84 31.55 3.92
N MET A 354 16.30 30.60 4.68
CA MET A 354 16.24 30.68 6.14
C MET A 354 17.63 30.66 6.77
N SER A 355 18.50 29.76 6.33
CA SER A 355 19.89 29.68 6.84
C SER A 355 20.64 30.98 6.60
N ARG A 356 20.47 31.64 5.42
CA ARG A 356 21.05 32.94 5.14
C ARG A 356 20.57 34.01 6.09
N VAL A 357 19.28 34.10 6.33
CA VAL A 357 18.69 35.09 7.26
C VAL A 357 19.26 34.90 8.66
N ILE A 358 19.42 33.65 9.11
CA ILE A 358 20.00 33.36 10.43
C ILE A 358 21.46 33.82 10.48
N PHE A 359 22.28 33.52 9.47
CA PHE A 359 23.68 33.99 9.42
C PHE A 359 23.78 35.53 9.42
N GLU A 360 22.99 36.21 8.59
CA GLU A 360 22.95 37.66 8.49
C GLU A 360 22.48 38.31 9.81
N PHE A 361 21.51 37.73 10.50
CA PHE A 361 21.03 38.17 11.80
C PHE A 361 22.11 38.10 12.88
N PHE A 362 22.79 36.94 13.02
CA PHE A 362 23.85 36.77 14.01
C PHE A 362 25.09 37.66 13.71
N TYR A 363 25.38 37.86 12.42
CA TYR A 363 26.41 38.79 11.99
C TYR A 363 26.05 40.26 12.34
N ALA A 364 24.84 40.72 12.02
CA ALA A 364 24.36 42.06 12.29
C ALA A 364 24.33 42.39 13.82
N LYS A 365 24.03 41.40 14.67
CA LYS A 365 24.10 41.54 16.13
C LYS A 365 25.54 41.53 16.69
N GLY A 366 26.54 41.23 15.86
CA GLY A 366 27.93 41.12 16.30
C GLY A 366 28.25 39.85 17.11
N TRP A 367 27.30 38.91 17.18
CA TRP A 367 27.48 37.63 17.89
C TRP A 367 28.34 36.66 17.09
N LEU A 368 28.33 36.75 15.78
CA LEU A 368 29.17 35.93 14.90
C LEU A 368 30.41 36.74 14.49
N LYS A 369 31.55 36.42 15.09
CA LYS A 369 32.85 37.08 14.75
C LYS A 369 33.66 36.29 13.75
N ASN A 370 33.50 34.95 13.72
CA ASN A 370 34.25 34.07 12.82
C ASN A 370 33.50 32.77 12.61
N VAL A 371 33.51 32.22 11.40
CA VAL A 371 32.98 30.86 11.10
C VAL A 371 34.11 29.89 11.20
N THR A 372 34.09 29.00 12.21
CA THR A 372 35.07 27.94 12.42
C THR A 372 34.45 26.61 12.07
N MET A 373 35.18 25.78 11.34
CA MET A 373 34.77 24.45 10.88
C MET A 373 35.96 23.49 11.04
N LEU A 374 35.71 22.23 11.30
CA LEU A 374 36.77 21.21 11.27
C LEU A 374 37.28 21.02 9.84
N LYS A 375 38.55 20.69 9.69
CA LYS A 375 39.16 20.35 8.42
C LYS A 375 39.53 18.86 8.47
N LEU A 376 38.83 18.03 7.72
CA LEU A 376 39.13 16.60 7.62
C LEU A 376 40.26 16.35 6.62
N MET A 377 40.31 17.16 5.54
CA MET A 377 41.31 17.08 4.49
C MET A 377 41.87 18.49 4.23
N ASP A 378 43.10 18.71 4.63
CA ASP A 378 43.79 19.99 4.35
C ASP A 378 44.72 19.76 3.14
N LYS A 379 44.44 20.49 2.04
CA LYS A 379 45.25 20.49 0.80
C LYS A 379 45.53 19.11 0.23
N SER A 380 44.48 18.33 -0.05
CA SER A 380 44.63 17.06 -0.79
C SER A 380 45.24 17.36 -2.17
N ASN A 381 46.21 16.54 -2.54
CA ASN A 381 46.84 16.58 -3.86
C ASN A 381 46.97 15.16 -4.38
N PHE A 382 45.81 14.52 -4.55
CA PHE A 382 45.73 13.16 -5.07
C PHE A 382 45.67 13.18 -6.60
N ASP A 383 46.37 12.28 -7.26
CA ASP A 383 46.21 12.02 -8.66
C ASP A 383 45.07 11.00 -8.89
N PHE A 384 43.87 11.50 -9.21
CA PHE A 384 42.70 10.67 -9.50
C PHE A 384 42.68 10.17 -10.94
N ILE A 385 43.25 10.92 -11.84
CA ILE A 385 43.21 10.62 -13.29
C ILE A 385 44.27 9.57 -13.68
N GLY A 386 45.38 9.49 -12.96
CA GLY A 386 46.43 8.48 -13.20
C GLY A 386 45.93 7.05 -13.18
N PRO A 387 45.29 6.57 -12.10
CA PRO A 387 44.80 5.21 -11.98
C PRO A 387 43.47 4.93 -12.72
N ARG A 388 42.91 5.88 -13.49
CA ARG A 388 41.56 5.78 -14.08
C ARG A 388 41.29 4.47 -14.83
N HIS A 389 42.26 3.99 -15.63
CA HIS A 389 42.09 2.76 -16.41
C HIS A 389 41.97 1.51 -15.54
N TYR A 390 42.70 1.45 -14.40
CA TYR A 390 42.61 0.35 -13.45
C TYR A 390 41.27 0.38 -12.70
N CYS A 391 40.80 1.58 -12.31
CA CYS A 391 39.50 1.76 -11.64
C CYS A 391 38.35 1.40 -12.59
N MET A 392 38.38 1.87 -13.84
CA MET A 392 37.38 1.53 -14.85
C MET A 392 37.39 0.04 -15.21
N ALA A 393 38.56 -0.60 -15.32
CA ALA A 393 38.67 -2.04 -15.53
C ALA A 393 38.13 -2.84 -14.33
N GLY A 394 38.44 -2.45 -13.10
CA GLY A 394 37.89 -3.05 -11.89
C GLY A 394 36.36 -2.94 -11.82
N SER A 395 35.82 -1.77 -12.13
CA SER A 395 34.37 -1.57 -12.21
C SER A 395 33.72 -2.45 -13.26
N LEU A 396 34.33 -2.54 -14.46
CA LEU A 396 33.82 -3.40 -15.52
C LEU A 396 33.78 -4.88 -15.10
N VAL A 397 34.81 -5.34 -14.42
CA VAL A 397 34.86 -6.72 -13.88
C VAL A 397 33.73 -6.93 -12.87
N LEU A 398 33.50 -5.98 -11.95
CA LEU A 398 32.42 -6.06 -10.98
C LEU A 398 31.03 -6.07 -11.65
N ILE A 399 30.83 -5.24 -12.67
CA ILE A 399 29.60 -5.21 -13.46
C ILE A 399 29.39 -6.55 -14.17
N VAL A 400 30.42 -7.09 -14.82
CA VAL A 400 30.32 -8.39 -15.51
C VAL A 400 29.97 -9.49 -14.53
N LEU A 401 30.64 -9.56 -13.39
CA LEU A 401 30.31 -10.51 -12.31
C LEU A 401 28.89 -10.34 -11.80
N GLY A 402 28.45 -9.10 -11.61
CA GLY A 402 27.08 -8.79 -11.22
C GLY A 402 26.04 -9.22 -12.26
N LEU A 403 26.30 -8.99 -13.56
CA LEU A 403 25.43 -9.43 -14.64
C LEU A 403 25.37 -10.96 -14.77
N VAL A 404 26.52 -11.64 -14.59
CA VAL A 404 26.56 -13.11 -14.55
C VAL A 404 25.72 -13.63 -13.36
N ALA A 405 25.87 -13.03 -12.17
CA ALA A 405 25.06 -13.39 -11.01
C ALA A 405 23.56 -13.14 -11.26
N THR A 406 23.21 -12.04 -11.91
CA THR A 406 21.83 -11.72 -12.32
C THR A 406 21.30 -12.78 -13.29
N ALA A 407 22.07 -13.15 -14.30
CA ALA A 407 21.68 -14.16 -15.27
C ALA A 407 21.52 -15.55 -14.61
N MET A 408 22.39 -15.90 -13.67
CA MET A 408 22.29 -17.16 -12.90
C MET A 408 21.05 -17.22 -12.02
N ARG A 409 20.59 -16.10 -11.45
CA ARG A 409 19.35 -16.03 -10.67
C ARG A 409 18.09 -16.03 -11.55
N GLY A 410 18.17 -15.50 -12.76
CA GLY A 410 17.04 -15.44 -13.69
C GLY A 410 15.82 -14.78 -13.06
N GLN A 411 14.65 -15.44 -13.19
CA GLN A 411 13.41 -14.94 -12.59
C GLN A 411 13.41 -14.92 -11.05
N GLY A 412 14.24 -15.74 -10.41
CA GLY A 412 14.39 -15.74 -8.96
C GLY A 412 14.96 -14.44 -8.35
N MET A 413 15.39 -13.51 -9.21
CA MET A 413 15.81 -12.17 -8.80
C MET A 413 14.65 -11.22 -8.53
N PHE A 414 13.48 -11.51 -9.07
CA PHE A 414 12.30 -10.64 -8.96
C PHE A 414 11.37 -11.12 -7.85
N ASN A 415 10.72 -10.16 -7.19
CA ASN A 415 9.65 -10.44 -6.24
C ASN A 415 8.32 -10.65 -6.99
N ILE A 416 7.30 -11.12 -6.27
CA ILE A 416 5.94 -11.36 -6.79
C ILE A 416 5.33 -10.14 -7.46
N ASP A 417 5.75 -8.93 -7.12
CA ASP A 417 5.35 -7.67 -7.75
C ASP A 417 5.65 -7.63 -9.26
N PHE A 418 6.65 -8.41 -9.70
CA PHE A 418 7.14 -8.48 -11.08
C PHE A 418 6.96 -9.85 -11.74
N THR A 419 6.75 -10.91 -10.97
CA THR A 419 6.56 -12.26 -11.48
C THR A 419 5.11 -12.72 -11.42
N GLY A 420 4.30 -12.07 -10.59
CA GLY A 420 3.03 -12.62 -10.12
C GLY A 420 3.26 -13.69 -9.06
N GLY A 421 2.21 -14.08 -8.36
CA GLY A 421 2.26 -15.08 -7.32
C GLY A 421 1.71 -14.62 -5.98
N THR A 422 1.97 -15.42 -4.95
CA THR A 422 1.44 -15.20 -3.60
C THR A 422 2.56 -15.20 -2.58
N LEU A 423 2.49 -14.23 -1.65
CA LEU A 423 3.28 -14.20 -0.43
C LEU A 423 2.34 -14.40 0.75
N VAL A 424 2.68 -15.31 1.63
CA VAL A 424 1.99 -15.50 2.91
C VAL A 424 2.99 -15.49 4.04
N THR A 425 2.63 -14.82 5.15
CA THR A 425 3.39 -14.87 6.40
C THR A 425 2.67 -15.82 7.35
N ILE A 426 3.40 -16.83 7.80
CA ILE A 426 2.93 -17.81 8.76
C ILE A 426 3.69 -17.67 10.09
N ARG A 427 3.03 -18.10 11.15
CA ARG A 427 3.65 -18.29 12.46
C ARG A 427 3.64 -19.77 12.83
N LEU A 428 4.77 -20.27 13.31
CA LEU A 428 4.85 -21.63 13.83
C LEU A 428 4.32 -21.69 15.27
N ASN A 429 3.75 -22.85 15.62
CA ASN A 429 3.29 -23.13 16.96
C ASN A 429 4.47 -23.58 17.85
N ASP A 430 4.93 -22.70 18.72
CA ASP A 430 6.02 -22.98 19.66
C ASP A 430 5.71 -24.11 20.66
N ASN A 431 4.45 -24.48 20.83
CA ASN A 431 4.03 -25.57 21.71
C ASN A 431 3.94 -26.92 20.99
N ASP A 432 4.02 -26.93 19.64
CA ASP A 432 4.01 -28.18 18.87
C ASP A 432 5.27 -29.02 19.17
N PRO A 433 5.13 -30.32 19.49
CA PRO A 433 6.27 -31.20 19.80
C PRO A 433 7.32 -31.28 18.69
N THR A 434 6.94 -31.02 17.44
CA THR A 434 7.83 -31.04 16.27
C THR A 434 8.59 -29.72 16.09
N VAL A 435 8.06 -28.61 16.62
CA VAL A 435 8.61 -27.25 16.48
C VAL A 435 9.44 -26.85 17.71
N LYS A 436 8.95 -27.19 18.89
CA LYS A 436 9.51 -26.77 20.20
C LYS A 436 11.03 -27.04 20.36
N PRO A 437 11.57 -28.20 19.99
CA PRO A 437 13.00 -28.51 20.20
C PRO A 437 13.92 -27.88 19.15
N LEU A 438 13.36 -27.25 18.09
CA LEU A 438 14.14 -26.78 16.94
C LEU A 438 14.77 -25.42 17.20
N THR A 439 16.02 -25.28 16.75
CA THR A 439 16.70 -23.98 16.63
C THR A 439 16.12 -23.17 15.45
N GLU A 440 16.41 -21.88 15.38
CA GLU A 440 15.94 -20.99 14.29
C GLU A 440 16.27 -21.56 12.90
N SER A 441 17.51 -22.01 12.70
CA SER A 441 17.92 -22.59 11.41
C SER A 441 17.18 -23.89 11.06
N GLN A 442 16.91 -24.73 12.07
CA GLN A 442 16.13 -25.94 11.91
C GLN A 442 14.66 -25.65 11.64
N ARG A 443 14.07 -24.63 12.27
CA ARG A 443 12.72 -24.15 11.99
C ARG A 443 12.60 -23.65 10.53
N ALA A 444 13.55 -22.84 10.08
CA ALA A 444 13.60 -22.39 8.69
C ALA A 444 13.71 -23.57 7.70
N GLN A 445 14.48 -24.60 8.06
CA GLN A 445 14.60 -25.79 7.25
C GLN A 445 13.29 -26.62 7.21
N LEU A 446 12.62 -26.75 8.36
CA LEU A 446 11.30 -27.37 8.46
C LEU A 446 10.27 -26.65 7.56
N VAL A 447 10.25 -25.32 7.63
CA VAL A 447 9.34 -24.50 6.80
C VAL A 447 9.66 -24.69 5.32
N ARG A 448 10.92 -24.67 4.91
CA ARG A 448 11.32 -24.94 3.52
C ARG A 448 10.89 -26.32 3.07
N GLN A 449 11.05 -27.35 3.89
CA GLN A 449 10.63 -28.70 3.59
C GLN A 449 9.11 -28.81 3.46
N LYS A 450 8.35 -28.24 4.38
CA LYS A 450 6.89 -28.28 4.35
C LYS A 450 6.31 -27.41 3.21
N ALA A 451 6.93 -26.28 2.92
CA ALA A 451 6.50 -25.38 1.84
C ALA A 451 6.91 -25.86 0.43
N SER A 452 7.77 -26.87 0.32
CA SER A 452 8.24 -27.42 -0.98
C SER A 452 7.13 -28.01 -1.87
N VAL A 453 5.92 -28.16 -1.34
CA VAL A 453 4.72 -28.52 -2.11
C VAL A 453 4.26 -27.40 -3.06
N LEU A 454 4.70 -26.16 -2.80
CA LEU A 454 4.39 -24.98 -3.61
C LEU A 454 5.44 -24.81 -4.72
N PRO A 455 5.06 -24.31 -5.92
CA PRO A 455 6.01 -24.03 -7.00
C PRO A 455 6.91 -22.84 -6.65
N ASP A 456 8.19 -22.91 -7.03
CA ASP A 456 9.21 -21.86 -6.88
C ASP A 456 9.20 -21.17 -5.50
N VAL A 457 9.12 -21.99 -4.46
CA VAL A 457 8.99 -21.50 -3.11
C VAL A 457 10.29 -20.86 -2.59
N THR A 458 10.16 -19.67 -1.99
CA THR A 458 11.19 -19.05 -1.17
C THR A 458 10.68 -18.86 0.25
N VAL A 459 11.53 -19.14 1.24
CA VAL A 459 11.22 -19.03 2.66
C VAL A 459 12.25 -18.13 3.34
N GLU A 460 11.76 -17.07 3.97
CA GLU A 460 12.55 -16.11 4.73
C GLU A 460 12.05 -16.08 6.18
N SER A 461 12.96 -16.00 7.14
CA SER A 461 12.61 -15.84 8.55
C SER A 461 12.32 -14.36 8.85
N LEU A 462 11.23 -14.09 9.54
CA LEU A 462 10.82 -12.75 9.96
C LEU A 462 11.09 -12.55 11.45
N ARG A 463 11.84 -11.50 11.79
CA ARG A 463 12.15 -11.12 13.16
C ARG A 463 11.40 -9.87 13.58
N LEU A 464 10.51 -9.98 14.56
CA LEU A 464 9.86 -8.85 15.19
C LEU A 464 10.61 -8.40 16.45
N THR A 465 10.50 -7.11 16.77
CA THR A 465 11.24 -6.50 17.91
C THR A 465 10.86 -7.14 19.25
N ASP A 466 9.56 -7.42 19.44
CA ASP A 466 9.02 -7.91 20.70
C ASP A 466 8.86 -9.44 20.77
N ASP A 467 9.07 -10.14 19.65
CA ASP A 467 8.90 -11.58 19.57
C ASP A 467 10.23 -12.33 19.60
N LYS A 468 10.55 -12.87 20.75
CA LYS A 468 11.74 -13.71 20.94
C LYS A 468 11.57 -15.13 20.36
N SER A 469 10.38 -15.51 19.89
CA SER A 469 10.08 -16.89 19.49
C SER A 469 10.70 -17.29 18.16
N LEU A 470 11.12 -16.32 17.32
CA LEU A 470 11.71 -16.57 15.99
C LEU A 470 10.88 -17.56 15.14
N ALA A 471 9.56 -17.49 15.29
CA ALA A 471 8.61 -18.48 14.77
C ALA A 471 7.87 -18.03 13.51
N ARG A 472 8.19 -16.86 12.96
CA ARG A 472 7.53 -16.28 11.79
C ARG A 472 8.34 -16.45 10.53
N PHE A 473 7.63 -16.77 9.44
CA PHE A 473 8.24 -17.02 8.14
C PHE A 473 7.39 -16.45 7.01
N ASN A 474 8.06 -15.78 6.08
CA ASN A 474 7.49 -15.38 4.79
C ASN A 474 7.69 -16.51 3.79
N ILE A 475 6.61 -17.00 3.22
CA ILE A 475 6.59 -17.99 2.15
C ILE A 475 6.12 -17.29 0.89
N ARG A 476 6.96 -17.26 -0.14
CA ARG A 476 6.64 -16.73 -1.46
C ARG A 476 6.59 -17.86 -2.48
N THR A 477 5.62 -17.80 -3.37
CA THR A 477 5.42 -18.77 -4.45
C THR A 477 4.91 -18.09 -5.71
N THR A 478 5.19 -18.65 -6.87
CA THR A 478 4.62 -18.20 -8.16
C THR A 478 3.17 -18.65 -8.39
N GLU A 479 2.58 -19.42 -7.47
CA GLU A 479 1.15 -19.78 -7.57
C GLU A 479 0.28 -18.54 -7.30
N GLU A 480 -0.55 -18.19 -8.29
CA GLU A 480 -1.42 -17.00 -8.24
C GLU A 480 -2.75 -17.26 -7.51
N LYS A 481 -3.18 -18.53 -7.44
CA LYS A 481 -4.47 -18.88 -6.82
C LYS A 481 -4.32 -18.94 -5.30
N LEU A 482 -4.75 -17.90 -4.63
CA LEU A 482 -4.65 -17.73 -3.18
C LEU A 482 -5.27 -18.90 -2.41
N ASP A 483 -6.48 -19.34 -2.78
CA ASP A 483 -7.16 -20.45 -2.10
C ASP A 483 -6.38 -21.76 -2.19
N LYS A 484 -5.72 -22.00 -3.33
CA LYS A 484 -4.87 -23.15 -3.50
C LYS A 484 -3.63 -23.08 -2.62
N VAL A 485 -2.98 -21.91 -2.52
CA VAL A 485 -1.83 -21.68 -1.64
C VAL A 485 -2.24 -21.89 -0.18
N LYS A 486 -3.34 -21.28 0.26
CA LYS A 486 -3.88 -21.45 1.62
C LYS A 486 -4.13 -22.94 1.93
N SER A 487 -4.83 -23.66 1.05
CA SER A 487 -5.15 -25.06 1.28
C SER A 487 -3.89 -25.95 1.31
N MET A 488 -2.91 -25.72 0.44
CA MET A 488 -1.67 -26.49 0.41
C MET A 488 -0.82 -26.26 1.68
N ILE A 489 -0.75 -25.01 2.16
CA ILE A 489 -0.04 -24.70 3.41
C ILE A 489 -0.74 -25.34 4.59
N LEU A 490 -2.06 -25.19 4.73
CA LEU A 490 -2.82 -25.81 5.81
C LEU A 490 -2.64 -27.33 5.84
N GLN A 491 -2.69 -27.97 4.68
CA GLN A 491 -2.50 -29.42 4.57
C GLN A 491 -1.06 -29.85 4.93
N SER A 492 -0.06 -29.07 4.51
CA SER A 492 1.34 -29.45 4.70
C SER A 492 1.84 -29.16 6.13
N PHE A 493 1.40 -28.08 6.74
CA PHE A 493 1.87 -27.66 8.06
C PHE A 493 1.05 -28.26 9.21
N GLY A 494 -0.28 -28.38 9.05
CA GLY A 494 -1.16 -28.94 10.08
C GLY A 494 -0.98 -28.24 11.44
N THR A 495 -0.78 -29.02 12.50
CA THR A 495 -0.60 -28.53 13.89
C THR A 495 0.65 -27.68 14.13
N ALA A 496 1.61 -27.69 13.18
CA ALA A 496 2.82 -26.88 13.29
C ALA A 496 2.57 -25.39 13.07
N LEU A 497 1.38 -24.99 12.53
CA LEU A 497 0.95 -23.59 12.48
C LEU A 497 0.43 -23.12 13.83
N ALA A 498 0.66 -21.86 14.17
CA ALA A 498 0.07 -21.24 15.34
C ALA A 498 -1.44 -21.00 15.09
N HIS A 499 -2.24 -21.68 15.87
CA HIS A 499 -3.71 -21.54 15.84
C HIS A 499 -4.19 -20.50 16.84
N VAL A 500 -5.39 -19.96 16.62
CA VAL A 500 -6.08 -19.17 17.62
C VAL A 500 -6.78 -20.13 18.55
N ASP A 501 -6.19 -20.34 19.72
CA ASP A 501 -6.79 -21.17 20.75
C ASP A 501 -7.70 -20.32 21.63
N MET A 502 -8.88 -20.84 21.91
CA MET A 502 -9.86 -20.22 22.80
C MET A 502 -10.19 -21.19 23.93
N ALA A 503 -10.03 -20.73 25.16
CA ALA A 503 -10.59 -21.39 26.34
C ALA A 503 -11.80 -20.62 26.85
N PHE A 504 -12.81 -21.31 27.29
CA PHE A 504 -13.98 -20.66 27.88
C PHE A 504 -14.28 -21.22 29.26
N THR A 505 -14.83 -20.35 30.12
CA THR A 505 -15.24 -20.74 31.50
C THR A 505 -16.69 -21.24 31.52
N GLU A 506 -17.06 -21.91 32.58
CA GLU A 506 -18.44 -22.33 32.81
C GLU A 506 -19.37 -21.11 32.94
N GLY A 507 -20.50 -21.15 32.28
CA GLY A 507 -21.41 -20.00 32.17
C GLY A 507 -22.04 -19.59 33.51
N LYS A 508 -21.82 -18.32 33.88
CA LYS A 508 -22.47 -17.73 35.06
C LYS A 508 -23.88 -17.23 34.70
N PRO A 509 -24.92 -17.48 35.52
CA PRO A 509 -26.26 -16.97 35.24
C PRO A 509 -26.28 -15.44 35.26
N ILE A 510 -26.94 -14.82 34.29
CA ILE A 510 -27.16 -13.38 34.22
C ILE A 510 -28.39 -13.09 35.10
N ALA A 511 -28.21 -12.39 36.23
CA ALA A 511 -29.30 -12.06 37.14
C ALA A 511 -30.33 -11.19 36.42
N ALA A 512 -31.60 -11.58 36.53
CA ALA A 512 -32.70 -10.69 36.20
C ALA A 512 -32.71 -9.52 37.20
N PRO A 513 -32.93 -8.27 36.77
CA PRO A 513 -33.03 -7.15 37.71
C PRO A 513 -34.17 -7.43 38.69
N ALA A 514 -33.86 -7.29 39.97
CA ALA A 514 -34.91 -7.40 40.99
C ALA A 514 -35.98 -6.33 40.71
N PRO A 515 -37.28 -6.66 40.82
CA PRO A 515 -38.32 -5.66 40.64
C PRO A 515 -38.14 -4.55 41.69
N PRO A 516 -38.22 -3.27 41.28
CA PRO A 516 -38.05 -2.17 42.22
C PRO A 516 -39.16 -2.26 43.32
N ALA A 517 -38.73 -2.28 44.57
CA ALA A 517 -39.63 -2.27 45.70
C ALA A 517 -40.10 -0.82 45.96
N GLY A 518 -41.42 -0.57 46.05
CA GLY A 518 -42.01 0.71 46.38
C GLY A 518 -42.54 1.53 45.20
N ASP A 519 -43.07 2.69 45.45
CA ASP A 519 -43.72 3.62 44.48
C ASP A 519 -42.86 4.10 43.30
N ALA A 520 -41.56 3.77 43.26
CA ALA A 520 -40.69 3.93 42.11
C ALA A 520 -41.06 3.02 40.90
N ALA A 521 -41.91 2.07 41.04
CA ALA A 521 -42.39 1.14 40.00
C ALA A 521 -43.23 1.82 38.89
N LYS A 522 -43.69 3.05 39.12
CA LYS A 522 -44.57 3.77 38.17
C LYS A 522 -43.84 4.63 37.15
N THR A 523 -42.53 4.88 37.31
CA THR A 523 -41.80 5.81 36.46
C THR A 523 -40.48 5.27 35.88
N ALA A 524 -40.00 4.12 36.30
CA ALA A 524 -38.78 3.52 35.76
C ALA A 524 -39.16 2.56 34.61
N SER A 525 -38.92 2.97 33.38
CA SER A 525 -38.79 2.07 32.25
C SER A 525 -37.55 1.21 32.51
N ILE A 526 -37.71 0.08 33.22
CA ILE A 526 -36.66 -0.90 33.43
C ILE A 526 -36.45 -1.60 32.08
N VAL A 527 -35.47 -1.13 31.31
CA VAL A 527 -34.93 -1.89 30.21
C VAL A 527 -34.19 -3.08 30.84
N ALA A 528 -34.84 -4.23 30.86
CA ALA A 528 -34.21 -5.47 31.31
C ALA A 528 -32.91 -5.65 30.52
N PRO A 529 -31.77 -6.00 31.16
CA PRO A 529 -30.55 -6.25 30.43
C PRO A 529 -30.82 -7.31 29.36
N ARG A 530 -30.39 -7.05 28.16
CA ARG A 530 -30.46 -8.01 27.05
C ARG A 530 -29.89 -9.34 27.58
N PHE A 531 -30.55 -10.45 27.37
CA PHE A 531 -30.19 -11.77 27.91
C PHE A 531 -30.41 -11.97 29.44
N ALA A 532 -31.35 -11.25 30.10
CA ALA A 532 -31.75 -11.55 31.47
C ALA A 532 -32.28 -12.99 31.55
N GLY A 533 -31.79 -13.79 32.52
CA GLY A 533 -32.07 -15.22 32.63
C GLY A 533 -31.21 -16.16 31.76
N GLY A 534 -30.38 -15.60 30.89
CA GLY A 534 -29.36 -16.33 30.12
C GLY A 534 -28.05 -16.53 30.88
N ARG A 535 -26.99 -16.85 30.19
CA ARG A 535 -25.65 -17.09 30.76
C ARG A 535 -24.57 -16.24 30.14
N ALA A 536 -23.54 -15.90 30.93
CA ALA A 536 -22.34 -15.24 30.52
C ALA A 536 -21.13 -16.19 30.62
N TYR A 537 -20.39 -16.32 29.54
CA TYR A 537 -19.16 -17.11 29.43
C TYR A 537 -17.97 -16.18 29.25
N GLU A 538 -16.89 -16.40 29.98
CA GLU A 538 -15.62 -15.70 29.75
C GLU A 538 -14.84 -16.50 28.70
N LEU A 539 -14.45 -15.82 27.60
CA LEU A 539 -13.68 -16.40 26.53
C LEU A 539 -12.24 -15.84 26.62
N ASN A 540 -11.27 -16.74 26.77
CA ASN A 540 -9.86 -16.41 26.86
C ASN A 540 -9.17 -16.87 25.57
N LEU A 541 -8.70 -15.93 24.76
CA LEU A 541 -7.96 -16.23 23.54
C LEU A 541 -6.46 -16.11 23.79
N ASN A 542 -5.67 -16.97 23.16
CA ASN A 542 -4.20 -16.97 23.24
C ASN A 542 -3.53 -15.84 22.46
N THR A 543 -4.29 -15.00 21.78
CA THR A 543 -3.79 -13.90 20.97
C THR A 543 -4.54 -12.61 21.25
N THR A 544 -3.87 -11.48 21.17
CA THR A 544 -4.43 -10.13 21.20
C THR A 544 -4.60 -9.54 19.80
N ALA A 545 -3.94 -10.11 18.80
CA ALA A 545 -3.90 -9.61 17.44
C ALA A 545 -4.64 -10.58 16.50
N PHE A 546 -5.63 -10.04 15.81
CA PHE A 546 -6.33 -10.71 14.72
C PHE A 546 -5.96 -10.04 13.42
N ASN A 547 -5.81 -10.79 12.34
CA ASN A 547 -5.54 -10.29 10.99
C ASN A 547 -6.76 -9.62 10.37
N SER A 548 -7.37 -8.67 11.08
CA SER A 548 -8.62 -8.02 10.69
C SER A 548 -8.62 -6.57 11.15
N THR A 549 -9.24 -5.68 10.38
CA THR A 549 -9.56 -4.31 10.79
C THR A 549 -10.65 -4.27 11.87
N GLN A 550 -11.28 -5.41 12.17
CA GLN A 550 -12.32 -5.57 13.18
C GLN A 550 -11.70 -5.88 14.54
N THR A 551 -12.38 -5.46 15.60
CA THR A 551 -11.96 -5.82 16.96
C THR A 551 -12.07 -7.34 17.18
N PRO A 552 -11.28 -7.94 18.11
CA PRO A 552 -11.40 -9.36 18.44
C PRO A 552 -12.83 -9.80 18.73
N ALA A 553 -13.60 -8.97 19.44
CA ALA A 553 -15.01 -9.23 19.72
C ALA A 553 -15.86 -9.31 18.44
N GLN A 554 -15.63 -8.46 17.47
CA GLN A 554 -16.35 -8.47 16.18
C GLN A 554 -16.00 -9.70 15.34
N VAL A 555 -14.71 -10.07 15.27
CA VAL A 555 -14.26 -11.27 14.54
C VAL A 555 -14.87 -12.53 15.16
N VAL A 556 -14.74 -12.68 16.48
CA VAL A 556 -15.31 -13.85 17.19
C VAL A 556 -16.83 -13.89 17.07
N SER A 557 -17.52 -12.72 17.12
CA SER A 557 -18.95 -12.62 16.90
C SER A 557 -19.37 -13.07 15.50
N ALA A 558 -18.64 -12.67 14.47
CA ALA A 558 -18.92 -13.06 13.08
C ALA A 558 -18.75 -14.58 12.88
N ILE A 559 -17.69 -15.16 13.47
CA ILE A 559 -17.45 -16.61 13.39
C ILE A 559 -18.52 -17.36 14.21
N PHE A 560 -18.87 -16.88 15.40
CA PHE A 560 -19.89 -17.52 16.23
C PHE A 560 -21.27 -17.47 15.57
N ALA A 561 -21.63 -16.36 14.93
CA ALA A 561 -22.88 -16.29 14.15
C ALA A 561 -22.90 -17.36 13.05
N ARG A 562 -21.82 -17.57 12.32
CA ARG A 562 -21.69 -18.63 11.30
C ARG A 562 -21.79 -20.04 11.91
N VAL A 563 -21.23 -20.25 13.11
CA VAL A 563 -21.35 -21.54 13.84
C VAL A 563 -22.79 -21.80 14.20
N LEU A 564 -23.49 -20.83 14.78
CA LEU A 564 -24.90 -20.95 15.14
C LEU A 564 -25.83 -21.14 13.93
N GLU A 565 -25.53 -20.48 12.81
CA GLU A 565 -26.24 -20.68 11.55
C GLU A 565 -26.07 -22.11 11.02
N LYS A 566 -24.84 -22.67 11.06
CA LYS A 566 -24.56 -24.07 10.70
C LYS A 566 -25.30 -25.06 11.62
N ALA A 567 -25.45 -24.72 12.90
CA ALA A 567 -26.23 -25.48 13.85
C ALA A 567 -27.75 -25.32 13.67
N SER A 568 -28.19 -24.56 12.66
CA SER A 568 -29.60 -24.26 12.36
C SER A 568 -30.35 -23.56 13.50
N ILE A 569 -29.67 -22.77 14.30
CA ILE A 569 -30.26 -21.97 15.38
C ILE A 569 -30.91 -20.73 14.77
N ALA A 570 -32.20 -20.60 14.92
CA ALA A 570 -32.96 -19.48 14.38
C ALA A 570 -32.52 -18.15 15.02
N ASN A 571 -32.42 -17.07 14.20
CA ASN A 571 -32.03 -15.73 14.61
C ASN A 571 -30.65 -15.67 15.30
N ALA A 572 -29.69 -16.43 14.80
CA ALA A 572 -28.35 -16.61 15.41
C ALA A 572 -27.72 -15.29 15.88
N GLY A 573 -27.73 -14.25 15.07
CA GLY A 573 -27.12 -12.96 15.41
C GLY A 573 -27.79 -12.16 16.54
N SER A 574 -28.99 -12.52 16.92
CA SER A 574 -29.74 -11.90 18.06
C SER A 574 -29.64 -12.66 19.36
N ARG A 575 -29.18 -13.94 19.32
CA ARG A 575 -29.12 -14.87 20.45
C ARG A 575 -27.89 -14.73 21.32
N PHE A 576 -26.96 -13.87 20.95
CA PHE A 576 -25.73 -13.64 21.70
C PHE A 576 -25.20 -12.23 21.55
N GLU A 577 -24.29 -11.86 22.44
CA GLU A 577 -23.49 -10.64 22.38
C GLU A 577 -22.07 -10.96 22.87
N ILE A 578 -21.05 -10.57 22.13
CA ILE A 578 -19.64 -10.70 22.54
C ILE A 578 -19.05 -9.29 22.70
N ALA A 579 -18.51 -9.01 23.86
CA ALA A 579 -17.88 -7.75 24.20
C ALA A 579 -16.51 -7.97 24.87
N SER A 580 -15.63 -6.99 24.80
CA SER A 580 -14.38 -7.03 25.56
C SER A 580 -14.66 -6.98 27.06
N ALA A 581 -13.90 -7.75 27.84
CA ALA A 581 -14.04 -7.72 29.31
C ALA A 581 -13.58 -6.35 29.85
N PRO A 582 -14.28 -5.77 30.86
CA PRO A 582 -14.00 -4.41 31.33
C PRO A 582 -12.65 -4.23 32.05
N ASP A 583 -11.92 -5.29 32.38
CA ASP A 583 -10.72 -5.26 33.26
C ASP A 583 -9.40 -5.64 32.56
N THR A 584 -9.30 -5.48 31.26
CA THR A 584 -8.01 -5.75 30.57
C THR A 584 -7.14 -4.52 30.52
N ALA A 585 -6.24 -4.38 31.51
CA ALA A 585 -5.03 -3.59 31.36
C ALA A 585 -4.23 -4.13 30.15
N VAL A 586 -4.01 -3.29 29.17
CA VAL A 586 -3.27 -3.61 27.94
C VAL A 586 -1.81 -3.85 28.32
N GLY A 587 -1.42 -5.11 28.37
CA GLY A 587 -0.01 -5.51 28.48
C GLY A 587 0.31 -6.54 27.39
N PRO A 588 1.47 -6.51 26.76
CA PRO A 588 1.81 -7.29 25.56
C PRO A 588 1.90 -8.82 25.78
N ALA A 589 1.65 -9.32 26.95
CA ALA A 589 1.78 -10.76 27.29
C ALA A 589 0.48 -11.47 27.70
N VAL A 590 -0.66 -10.82 27.64
CA VAL A 590 -1.94 -11.43 28.12
C VAL A 590 -2.91 -11.51 26.94
N GLY A 591 -3.38 -12.71 26.66
CA GLY A 591 -4.37 -12.97 25.63
C GLY A 591 -5.65 -12.12 25.81
N THR A 592 -6.43 -11.98 24.74
CA THR A 592 -7.67 -11.19 24.75
C THR A 592 -8.75 -11.89 25.56
N LYS A 593 -9.32 -11.19 26.54
CA LYS A 593 -10.47 -11.67 27.31
C LYS A 593 -11.76 -11.05 26.75
N LEU A 594 -12.69 -11.88 26.36
CA LEU A 594 -14.02 -11.50 25.89
C LEU A 594 -15.09 -12.08 26.79
N VAL A 595 -16.26 -11.47 26.81
CA VAL A 595 -17.44 -11.97 27.51
C VAL A 595 -18.52 -12.22 26.48
N LEU A 596 -18.95 -13.47 26.39
CA LEU A 596 -20.13 -13.90 25.61
C LEU A 596 -21.36 -13.92 26.56
N ARG A 597 -22.41 -13.21 26.20
CA ARG A 597 -23.71 -13.27 26.80
C ARG A 597 -24.68 -13.93 25.83
N THR A 598 -25.44 -14.91 26.29
CA THR A 598 -26.37 -15.65 25.43
C THR A 598 -27.59 -16.15 26.20
N ASP A 599 -28.71 -16.31 25.50
CA ASP A 599 -29.95 -16.90 25.96
C ASP A 599 -30.06 -18.38 25.53
N LEU A 600 -29.02 -18.95 24.96
CA LEU A 600 -28.99 -20.37 24.61
C LEU A 600 -29.02 -21.27 25.88
N GLU A 601 -29.64 -22.44 25.76
CA GLU A 601 -29.56 -23.44 26.82
C GLU A 601 -28.09 -23.84 27.09
N PRO A 602 -27.72 -24.13 28.35
CA PRO A 602 -26.34 -24.38 28.75
C PRO A 602 -25.63 -25.45 27.93
N ASP A 603 -26.31 -26.54 27.65
CA ASP A 603 -25.74 -27.67 26.90
C ASP A 603 -25.54 -27.32 25.43
N VAL A 604 -26.47 -26.55 24.84
CA VAL A 604 -26.38 -26.06 23.48
C VAL A 604 -25.24 -25.00 23.38
N ALA A 605 -25.19 -24.05 24.32
CA ALA A 605 -24.18 -23.04 24.37
C ALA A 605 -22.74 -23.63 24.46
N LYS A 606 -22.58 -24.65 25.35
CA LYS A 606 -21.30 -25.34 25.50
C LYS A 606 -20.90 -26.07 24.24
N LYS A 607 -21.81 -26.80 23.60
CA LYS A 607 -21.55 -27.50 22.33
C LYS A 607 -21.16 -26.53 21.24
N GLU A 608 -21.82 -25.39 21.09
CA GLU A 608 -21.54 -24.41 20.04
C GLU A 608 -20.30 -23.60 20.36
N LEU A 609 -19.92 -23.42 21.64
CA LEU A 609 -18.60 -22.88 22.02
C LEU A 609 -17.44 -23.82 21.68
N ASP A 610 -17.61 -25.14 21.83
CA ASP A 610 -16.63 -26.12 21.36
C ASP A 610 -16.49 -26.08 19.84
N GLN A 611 -17.60 -25.87 19.11
CA GLN A 611 -17.54 -25.67 17.65
C GLN A 611 -16.89 -24.34 17.28
N LEU A 612 -17.15 -23.26 18.05
CA LEU A 612 -16.47 -21.98 17.88
C LEU A 612 -14.96 -22.11 18.07
N THR A 613 -14.51 -22.84 19.10
CA THR A 613 -13.08 -23.09 19.33
C THR A 613 -12.42 -23.75 18.12
N LYS A 614 -13.06 -24.76 17.55
CA LYS A 614 -12.60 -25.41 16.34
C LYS A 614 -12.63 -24.49 15.13
N ALA A 615 -13.73 -23.73 14.97
CA ALA A 615 -13.86 -22.79 13.86
C ALA A 615 -12.82 -21.65 13.90
N LEU A 616 -12.42 -21.20 15.10
CA LEU A 616 -11.35 -20.22 15.26
C LEU A 616 -9.98 -20.83 14.95
N ALA A 617 -9.72 -22.07 15.40
CA ALA A 617 -8.47 -22.75 15.14
C ALA A 617 -8.24 -23.07 13.66
N ASP A 618 -9.32 -23.34 12.92
CA ASP A 618 -9.27 -23.74 11.51
C ASP A 618 -9.56 -22.59 10.54
N ASP A 619 -9.81 -21.36 11.00
CA ASP A 619 -10.14 -20.23 10.12
C ASP A 619 -8.88 -19.77 9.35
N PRO A 620 -8.84 -19.95 8.02
CA PRO A 620 -7.65 -19.60 7.22
C PRO A 620 -7.29 -18.13 7.31
N ASP A 621 -8.25 -17.25 7.53
CA ASP A 621 -8.00 -15.81 7.58
C ASP A 621 -7.32 -15.38 8.89
N LEU A 622 -7.34 -16.23 9.92
CA LEU A 622 -6.68 -15.99 11.20
C LEU A 622 -5.28 -16.62 11.27
N LEU A 623 -5.00 -17.62 10.43
CA LEU A 623 -3.74 -18.36 10.43
C LEU A 623 -2.61 -17.65 9.68
N PHE A 624 -2.95 -16.75 8.77
CA PHE A 624 -1.98 -16.01 7.98
C PHE A 624 -1.86 -14.56 8.45
N GLU A 625 -0.69 -14.17 8.96
CA GLU A 625 -0.45 -12.81 9.46
C GLU A 625 -0.32 -11.79 8.34
N ARG A 626 0.13 -12.21 7.15
CA ARG A 626 0.17 -11.40 5.92
C ARG A 626 -0.19 -12.26 4.73
N ILE A 627 -0.97 -11.68 3.84
CA ILE A 627 -1.29 -12.24 2.54
C ILE A 627 -1.10 -11.13 1.51
N THR A 628 -0.28 -11.39 0.51
CA THR A 628 -0.12 -10.51 -0.65
C THR A 628 -0.20 -11.37 -1.90
N ASN A 629 -1.15 -11.06 -2.78
CA ASN A 629 -1.34 -11.77 -4.05
C ASN A 629 -1.25 -10.79 -5.20
N PHE A 630 -0.44 -11.11 -6.19
CA PHE A 630 -0.30 -10.36 -7.43
C PHE A 630 -0.63 -11.25 -8.62
N GLY A 631 -1.65 -10.88 -9.39
CA GLY A 631 -1.94 -11.53 -10.66
C GLY A 631 -0.86 -11.22 -11.71
N GLY A 632 -0.58 -12.19 -12.60
CA GLY A 632 0.49 -12.05 -13.61
C GLY A 632 0.29 -10.88 -14.56
N THR A 633 -0.94 -10.44 -14.82
CA THR A 633 -1.23 -9.24 -15.62
C THR A 633 -0.73 -7.98 -14.96
N VAL A 634 -1.02 -7.80 -13.65
CA VAL A 634 -0.55 -6.66 -12.85
C VAL A 634 0.97 -6.67 -12.76
N ALA A 635 1.57 -7.83 -12.51
CA ALA A 635 3.02 -7.98 -12.43
C ALA A 635 3.72 -7.60 -13.75
N SER A 636 3.17 -8.02 -14.90
CA SER A 636 3.72 -7.67 -16.22
C SER A 636 3.61 -6.17 -16.53
N GLU A 637 2.51 -5.55 -16.16
CA GLU A 637 2.31 -4.10 -16.30
C GLU A 637 3.28 -3.32 -15.41
N THR A 638 3.40 -3.72 -14.13
CA THR A 638 4.34 -3.14 -13.17
C THR A 638 5.78 -3.20 -13.68
N ARG A 639 6.20 -4.36 -14.23
CA ARG A 639 7.53 -4.50 -14.84
C ARG A 639 7.75 -3.55 -16.00
N THR A 640 6.77 -3.42 -16.88
CA THR A 640 6.84 -2.53 -18.04
C THR A 640 6.94 -1.07 -17.60
N LEU A 641 6.12 -0.65 -16.63
CA LEU A 641 6.14 0.69 -16.07
C LEU A 641 7.48 1.01 -15.39
N ALA A 642 8.04 0.09 -14.62
CA ALA A 642 9.36 0.26 -13.97
C ALA A 642 10.49 0.48 -14.99
N LEU A 643 10.49 -0.28 -16.10
CA LEU A 643 11.45 -0.09 -17.20
C LEU A 643 11.28 1.27 -17.88
N ILE A 644 10.03 1.63 -18.19
CA ILE A 644 9.73 2.94 -18.81
C ILE A 644 10.18 4.08 -17.89
N ALA A 645 9.90 4.00 -16.57
CA ALA A 645 10.32 5.00 -15.60
C ALA A 645 11.84 5.18 -15.57
N THR A 646 12.58 4.08 -15.55
CA THR A 646 14.04 4.10 -15.54
C THR A 646 14.60 4.75 -16.82
N LEU A 647 14.13 4.32 -17.99
CA LEU A 647 14.56 4.88 -19.27
C LEU A 647 14.16 6.36 -19.42
N ALA A 648 12.94 6.71 -19.02
CA ALA A 648 12.47 8.09 -19.03
C ALA A 648 13.33 9.00 -18.14
N SER A 649 13.69 8.53 -16.93
CA SER A 649 14.57 9.25 -16.01
C SER A 649 15.92 9.53 -16.64
N TRP A 650 16.56 8.55 -17.31
CA TRP A 650 17.81 8.74 -18.00
C TRP A 650 17.71 9.78 -19.11
N VAL A 651 16.68 9.69 -19.96
CA VAL A 651 16.46 10.65 -21.07
C VAL A 651 16.24 12.06 -20.53
N ILE A 652 15.40 12.22 -19.52
CA ILE A 652 15.10 13.54 -18.91
C ILE A 652 16.38 14.15 -18.32
N ILE A 653 17.20 13.36 -17.63
CA ILE A 653 18.47 13.82 -17.06
C ILE A 653 19.47 14.21 -18.16
N ILE A 654 19.59 13.41 -19.24
CA ILE A 654 20.46 13.77 -20.38
C ILE A 654 20.04 15.12 -20.98
N VAL A 655 18.74 15.30 -21.24
CA VAL A 655 18.18 16.53 -21.81
C VAL A 655 18.43 17.71 -20.88
N TYR A 656 18.18 17.55 -19.58
CA TYR A 656 18.41 18.58 -18.57
C TYR A 656 19.89 18.99 -18.50
N LEU A 657 20.82 18.04 -18.40
CA LEU A 657 22.24 18.30 -18.32
C LEU A 657 22.80 18.87 -19.64
N TRP A 658 22.30 18.42 -20.79
CA TRP A 658 22.65 19.02 -22.08
C TRP A 658 22.24 20.50 -22.13
N TRP A 659 21.02 20.82 -21.74
CA TRP A 659 20.55 22.20 -21.65
C TRP A 659 21.40 23.04 -20.68
N ARG A 660 21.70 22.47 -19.51
CA ARG A 660 22.41 23.15 -18.40
C ARG A 660 23.90 23.41 -18.75
N PHE A 661 24.58 22.43 -19.25
CA PHE A 661 26.02 22.52 -19.59
C PHE A 661 26.28 22.97 -21.02
N ARG A 662 25.28 23.11 -21.85
CA ARG A 662 25.39 23.43 -23.30
C ARG A 662 26.33 22.49 -24.04
N SER A 663 26.46 21.25 -23.57
CA SER A 663 27.34 20.23 -24.16
C SER A 663 26.75 18.84 -23.87
N PHE A 664 26.50 18.09 -24.94
CA PHE A 664 25.99 16.74 -24.85
C PHE A 664 26.96 15.78 -24.15
N THR A 665 28.26 16.01 -24.24
CA THR A 665 29.29 15.15 -23.64
C THR A 665 29.19 15.11 -22.10
N TYR A 666 28.86 16.22 -21.44
CA TYR A 666 28.69 16.29 -20.00
C TYR A 666 27.48 15.47 -19.54
N GLY A 667 26.35 15.60 -20.23
CA GLY A 667 25.15 14.83 -19.94
C GLY A 667 25.35 13.33 -20.12
N LEU A 668 25.98 12.95 -21.24
CA LEU A 668 26.25 11.55 -21.55
C LEU A 668 27.23 10.91 -20.55
N ALA A 669 28.31 11.63 -20.17
CA ALA A 669 29.26 11.13 -19.16
C ALA A 669 28.60 10.92 -17.79
N ALA A 670 27.74 11.84 -17.37
CA ALA A 670 26.99 11.71 -16.12
C ALA A 670 26.04 10.50 -16.15
N VAL A 671 25.30 10.31 -17.25
CA VAL A 671 24.37 9.17 -17.35
C VAL A 671 25.11 7.84 -17.42
N LEU A 672 26.25 7.76 -18.08
CA LEU A 672 27.06 6.52 -18.07
C LEU A 672 27.55 6.16 -16.65
N ALA A 673 27.89 7.14 -15.82
CA ALA A 673 28.19 6.90 -14.41
C ALA A 673 26.95 6.40 -13.64
N VAL A 674 25.79 6.97 -13.89
CA VAL A 674 24.53 6.51 -13.28
C VAL A 674 24.18 5.07 -13.71
N VAL A 675 24.33 4.75 -15.00
CA VAL A 675 24.13 3.37 -15.49
C VAL A 675 25.09 2.41 -14.79
N HIS A 676 26.37 2.80 -14.64
CA HIS A 676 27.35 2.05 -13.86
C HIS A 676 26.85 1.79 -12.43
N ASP A 677 26.35 2.81 -11.74
CA ASP A 677 25.90 2.69 -10.34
C ASP A 677 24.69 1.77 -10.19
N VAL A 678 23.74 1.89 -11.11
CA VAL A 678 22.56 1.00 -11.15
C VAL A 678 23.00 -0.44 -11.41
N LEU A 679 23.96 -0.67 -12.33
CA LEU A 679 24.47 -2.02 -12.62
C LEU A 679 25.25 -2.63 -11.46
N ILE A 680 26.06 -1.84 -10.76
CA ILE A 680 26.77 -2.29 -9.54
C ILE A 680 25.75 -2.66 -8.45
N THR A 681 24.75 -1.82 -8.23
CA THR A 681 23.70 -2.06 -7.22
C THR A 681 22.87 -3.29 -7.58
N LEU A 682 22.50 -3.45 -8.86
CA LEU A 682 21.83 -4.64 -9.37
C LEU A 682 22.66 -5.91 -9.14
N GLY A 683 23.95 -5.83 -9.41
CA GLY A 683 24.91 -6.91 -9.16
C GLY A 683 25.02 -7.26 -7.68
N ALA A 684 25.03 -6.27 -6.79
CA ALA A 684 25.08 -6.49 -5.34
C ALA A 684 23.80 -7.20 -4.85
N ILE A 685 22.62 -6.78 -5.34
CA ILE A 685 21.34 -7.46 -5.06
C ILE A 685 21.39 -8.91 -5.60
N ALA A 686 21.96 -9.14 -6.78
CA ALA A 686 22.10 -10.48 -7.31
C ALA A 686 23.00 -11.35 -6.43
N VAL A 687 24.15 -10.84 -6.02
CA VAL A 687 25.15 -11.56 -5.20
C VAL A 687 24.66 -11.79 -3.77
N SER A 688 23.76 -10.95 -3.23
CA SER A 688 23.20 -11.11 -1.89
C SER A 688 22.62 -12.50 -1.64
N PHE A 689 22.10 -13.15 -2.69
CA PHE A 689 21.56 -14.51 -2.63
C PHE A 689 22.58 -15.54 -2.12
N TRP A 690 23.83 -15.41 -2.53
CA TRP A 690 24.91 -16.31 -2.09
C TRP A 690 25.52 -15.84 -0.78
N LEU A 691 25.69 -14.52 -0.59
CA LEU A 691 26.25 -13.95 0.64
C LEU A 691 25.38 -14.25 1.86
N ALA A 692 24.07 -14.21 1.72
CA ALA A 692 23.10 -14.55 2.77
C ALA A 692 23.21 -16.01 3.25
N LYS A 693 23.86 -16.88 2.47
CA LYS A 693 24.08 -18.29 2.85
C LYS A 693 25.40 -18.53 3.59
N VAL A 694 26.27 -17.53 3.66
CA VAL A 694 27.57 -17.65 4.35
C VAL A 694 27.35 -17.44 5.84
N PRO A 695 27.58 -18.47 6.69
CA PRO A 695 27.40 -18.38 8.13
C PRO A 695 28.26 -17.27 8.74
N GLY A 696 27.70 -16.47 9.62
CA GLY A 696 28.40 -15.36 10.31
C GLY A 696 28.42 -14.07 9.50
N LEU A 697 28.61 -14.11 8.19
CA LEU A 697 28.61 -12.91 7.34
C LEU A 697 27.21 -12.33 7.22
N ASN A 698 26.21 -13.19 7.02
CA ASN A 698 24.79 -12.78 6.97
C ASN A 698 24.33 -12.13 8.29
N THR A 699 24.79 -12.65 9.44
CA THR A 699 24.42 -12.10 10.75
C THR A 699 25.15 -10.78 11.02
N PHE A 700 26.44 -10.68 10.65
CA PHE A 700 27.22 -9.46 10.88
C PHE A 700 26.80 -8.30 9.98
N LEU A 701 26.57 -8.57 8.70
CA LEU A 701 26.17 -7.56 7.71
C LEU A 701 24.63 -7.46 7.54
N GLN A 702 23.86 -8.29 8.22
CA GLN A 702 22.39 -8.38 8.09
C GLN A 702 21.95 -8.57 6.62
N ILE A 703 22.74 -9.31 5.82
CA ILE A 703 22.43 -9.52 4.41
C ILE A 703 21.38 -10.62 4.26
N ASP A 704 20.26 -10.27 3.66
CA ASP A 704 19.19 -11.18 3.27
C ASP A 704 19.26 -11.53 1.78
N GLN A 705 18.43 -12.49 1.36
CA GLN A 705 18.29 -12.84 -0.05
C GLN A 705 17.41 -11.80 -0.76
N PHE A 706 17.96 -10.61 -1.00
CA PHE A 706 17.19 -9.53 -1.60
C PHE A 706 16.68 -9.91 -2.99
N LYS A 707 15.42 -9.55 -3.25
CA LYS A 707 14.75 -9.64 -4.54
C LYS A 707 14.26 -8.26 -4.95
N ILE A 708 14.28 -7.98 -6.24
CA ILE A 708 13.78 -6.72 -6.77
C ILE A 708 12.27 -6.67 -6.54
N ASP A 709 11.85 -5.73 -5.70
CA ASP A 709 10.48 -5.35 -5.41
C ASP A 709 10.24 -3.87 -5.80
N LEU A 710 9.04 -3.38 -5.61
CA LEU A 710 8.69 -1.99 -5.91
C LEU A 710 9.53 -0.97 -5.10
N PRO A 711 9.78 -1.15 -3.80
CA PRO A 711 10.71 -0.31 -3.04
C PRO A 711 12.11 -0.26 -3.63
N ILE A 712 12.68 -1.38 -4.07
CA ILE A 712 14.02 -1.40 -4.68
C ILE A 712 14.06 -0.64 -6.01
N VAL A 713 12.99 -0.70 -6.82
CA VAL A 713 12.88 0.14 -8.03
C VAL A 713 12.86 1.63 -7.66
N ALA A 714 12.14 2.01 -6.59
CA ALA A 714 12.19 3.37 -6.08
C ALA A 714 13.61 3.77 -5.62
N ALA A 715 14.36 2.83 -5.01
CA ALA A 715 15.77 3.04 -4.67
C ALA A 715 16.64 3.30 -5.91
N PHE A 716 16.47 2.54 -7.00
CA PHE A 716 17.19 2.78 -8.26
C PHE A 716 16.90 4.18 -8.83
N LEU A 717 15.62 4.58 -8.87
CA LEU A 717 15.26 5.91 -9.38
C LEU A 717 15.80 7.04 -8.48
N THR A 718 15.82 6.81 -7.18
CA THR A 718 16.44 7.74 -6.21
C THR A 718 17.96 7.83 -6.41
N LEU A 719 18.61 6.68 -6.59
CA LEU A 719 20.04 6.60 -6.87
C LEU A 719 20.40 7.37 -8.15
N ILE A 720 19.57 7.27 -9.20
CA ILE A 720 19.75 8.01 -10.44
C ILE A 720 19.82 9.51 -10.18
N GLY A 721 18.88 10.04 -9.38
CA GLY A 721 18.87 11.47 -9.02
C GLY A 721 20.07 11.86 -8.16
N PHE A 722 20.39 11.05 -7.15
CA PHE A 722 21.44 11.36 -6.17
C PHE A 722 22.84 11.27 -6.76
N SER A 723 23.15 10.24 -7.56
CA SER A 723 24.48 10.06 -8.17
C SER A 723 24.84 11.21 -9.12
N VAL A 724 23.84 11.76 -9.83
CA VAL A 724 24.07 12.93 -10.72
C VAL A 724 24.41 14.18 -9.91
N ASN A 725 23.97 14.33 -8.67
CA ASN A 725 24.22 15.50 -7.83
C ASN A 725 25.71 15.77 -7.65
N ASP A 726 26.48 14.78 -7.19
CA ASP A 726 27.93 14.90 -7.02
C ASP A 726 28.63 15.18 -8.37
N THR A 727 28.16 14.53 -9.42
CA THR A 727 28.70 14.74 -10.79
C THR A 727 28.50 16.19 -11.26
N ILE A 728 27.35 16.80 -11.01
CA ILE A 728 27.08 18.22 -11.34
C ILE A 728 28.06 19.14 -10.61
N VAL A 729 28.30 18.91 -9.31
CA VAL A 729 29.21 19.70 -8.48
C VAL A 729 30.63 19.68 -9.06
N ILE A 730 31.14 18.49 -9.41
CA ILE A 730 32.47 18.31 -9.96
C ILE A 730 32.55 18.92 -11.37
N PHE A 731 31.55 18.70 -12.21
CA PHE A 731 31.53 19.22 -13.58
C PHE A 731 31.43 20.75 -13.60
N ASP A 732 30.67 21.36 -12.70
CA ASP A 732 30.64 22.83 -12.57
C ASP A 732 32.00 23.37 -12.14
N ARG A 733 32.71 22.68 -11.22
CA ARG A 733 34.07 23.06 -10.82
C ARG A 733 35.10 22.89 -11.97
N ILE A 734 35.02 21.78 -12.70
CA ILE A 734 35.88 21.60 -13.89
C ILE A 734 35.66 22.75 -14.90
N ARG A 735 34.39 23.14 -15.10
CA ARG A 735 34.05 24.26 -15.99
C ARG A 735 34.57 25.60 -15.46
N GLU A 736 34.50 25.83 -14.17
CA GLU A 736 35.04 27.05 -13.52
C GLU A 736 36.56 27.15 -13.72
N ILE A 737 37.30 26.05 -13.47
CA ILE A 737 38.77 26.00 -13.64
C ILE A 737 39.17 26.08 -15.11
N LYS A 738 38.47 25.41 -16.02
CA LYS A 738 38.72 25.50 -17.46
C LYS A 738 38.56 26.91 -17.99
N GLY A 739 37.57 27.67 -17.48
CA GLY A 739 37.31 29.05 -17.90
C GLY A 739 37.21 29.18 -19.41
N LYS A 740 38.01 30.07 -20.00
CA LYS A 740 38.09 30.34 -21.45
C LYS A 740 39.14 29.50 -22.17
N THR A 741 39.87 28.62 -21.48
CA THR A 741 40.89 27.78 -22.12
C THR A 741 40.26 26.78 -23.09
N PRO A 742 40.84 26.60 -24.32
CA PRO A 742 40.26 25.73 -25.32
C PRO A 742 40.33 24.24 -24.91
N HIS A 743 41.39 23.84 -24.18
CA HIS A 743 41.67 22.45 -23.84
C HIS A 743 41.46 22.16 -22.36
N LEU A 744 40.97 20.97 -22.07
CA LEU A 744 40.89 20.43 -20.72
C LEU A 744 42.10 19.55 -20.45
N THR A 745 42.88 19.86 -19.41
CA THR A 745 44.08 19.09 -19.05
C THR A 745 43.80 18.19 -17.82
N ASN A 746 44.55 17.07 -17.74
CA ASN A 746 44.44 16.17 -16.56
C ASN A 746 44.73 16.92 -15.26
N LYS A 747 45.63 17.89 -15.25
CA LYS A 747 45.94 18.71 -14.09
C LYS A 747 44.75 19.55 -13.66
N MET A 748 44.05 20.22 -14.57
CA MET A 748 42.86 21.01 -14.28
C MET A 748 41.78 20.15 -13.65
N VAL A 749 41.62 18.92 -14.13
CA VAL A 749 40.63 17.99 -13.63
C VAL A 749 41.02 17.47 -12.24
N ASN A 750 42.28 17.09 -12.03
CA ASN A 750 42.78 16.72 -10.70
C ASN A 750 42.64 17.87 -9.70
N ASP A 751 42.92 19.11 -10.10
CA ASP A 751 42.76 20.29 -9.28
C ASP A 751 41.27 20.50 -8.92
N ALA A 752 40.33 20.27 -9.87
CA ALA A 752 38.90 20.35 -9.61
C ALA A 752 38.46 19.29 -8.63
N LEU A 753 38.87 18.03 -8.82
CA LEU A 753 38.54 16.92 -7.94
C LEU A 753 39.07 17.14 -6.52
N ASN A 754 40.32 17.53 -6.37
CA ASN A 754 40.91 17.81 -5.05
C ASN A 754 40.24 18.97 -4.33
N GLN A 755 39.79 20.02 -5.03
CA GLN A 755 39.09 21.14 -4.45
C GLN A 755 37.65 20.80 -4.05
N THR A 756 37.01 19.82 -4.68
CA THR A 756 35.64 19.39 -4.37
C THR A 756 35.58 18.17 -3.48
N LEU A 757 36.70 17.48 -3.23
CA LEU A 757 36.79 16.19 -2.56
C LEU A 757 36.15 16.20 -1.15
N SER A 758 36.52 17.17 -0.32
CA SER A 758 35.98 17.29 1.05
C SER A 758 34.45 17.45 1.02
N ARG A 759 33.93 18.23 0.08
CA ARG A 759 32.52 18.46 -0.11
C ARG A 759 31.80 17.17 -0.53
N THR A 760 32.25 16.54 -1.62
CA THR A 760 31.65 15.31 -2.16
C THR A 760 31.63 14.19 -1.11
N ILE A 761 32.72 14.00 -0.37
CA ILE A 761 32.76 12.99 0.70
C ILE A 761 31.77 13.32 1.81
N LEU A 762 31.67 14.57 2.25
CA LEU A 762 30.79 14.95 3.36
C LEU A 762 29.32 14.85 2.98
N THR A 763 28.92 15.31 1.78
CA THR A 763 27.54 15.23 1.31
C THR A 763 27.11 13.78 1.14
N SER A 764 27.92 12.98 0.46
CA SER A 764 27.66 11.55 0.29
C SER A 764 27.64 10.80 1.63
N PHE A 765 28.54 11.16 2.56
CA PHE A 765 28.62 10.50 3.87
C PHE A 765 27.39 10.79 4.73
N THR A 766 26.88 12.04 4.76
CA THR A 766 25.67 12.36 5.53
C THR A 766 24.43 11.63 5.00
N ALA A 767 24.25 11.56 3.70
CA ALA A 767 23.18 10.79 3.09
C ALA A 767 23.37 9.29 3.29
N TRP A 768 24.58 8.77 3.11
CA TRP A 768 24.91 7.36 3.34
C TRP A 768 24.69 6.94 4.80
N LEU A 769 25.00 7.79 5.77
CA LEU A 769 24.79 7.55 7.19
C LEU A 769 23.29 7.33 7.51
N VAL A 770 22.41 8.15 6.93
CA VAL A 770 20.95 7.97 7.09
C VAL A 770 20.50 6.64 6.50
N VAL A 771 20.99 6.27 5.33
CA VAL A 771 20.59 5.04 4.66
C VAL A 771 21.12 3.81 5.40
N VAL A 772 22.32 3.90 6.02
CA VAL A 772 22.86 2.85 6.90
C VAL A 772 21.99 2.71 8.15
N ILE A 773 21.55 3.81 8.75
CA ILE A 773 20.63 3.77 9.90
C ILE A 773 19.31 3.11 9.47
N LEU A 774 18.79 3.47 8.30
CA LEU A 774 17.59 2.86 7.76
C LEU A 774 17.79 1.35 7.48
N TYR A 775 18.96 0.96 6.99
CA TYR A 775 19.33 -0.44 6.77
C TYR A 775 19.36 -1.24 8.07
N LEU A 776 19.96 -0.69 9.14
CA LEU A 776 20.11 -1.39 10.40
C LEU A 776 18.81 -1.42 11.23
N PHE A 777 17.98 -0.38 11.14
CA PHE A 777 16.86 -0.17 12.05
C PHE A 777 15.49 -0.01 11.35
N GLY A 778 15.45 0.11 10.02
CA GLY A 778 14.21 0.43 9.26
C GLY A 778 13.21 -0.72 9.14
N GLY A 779 13.58 -1.91 9.59
CA GLY A 779 12.72 -3.10 9.52
C GLY A 779 12.69 -3.75 8.14
N GLU A 780 12.07 -4.94 8.08
CA GLU A 780 12.12 -5.83 6.91
C GLU A 780 11.55 -5.19 5.64
N GLY A 781 10.45 -4.45 5.75
CA GLY A 781 9.81 -3.81 4.58
C GLY A 781 10.67 -2.74 3.89
N LEU A 782 11.69 -2.22 4.56
CA LEU A 782 12.61 -1.22 4.02
C LEU A 782 14.04 -1.74 3.82
N HIS A 783 14.32 -2.97 4.26
CA HIS A 783 15.68 -3.50 4.31
C HIS A 783 16.30 -3.63 2.92
N GLY A 784 15.56 -4.18 1.94
CA GLY A 784 16.02 -4.28 0.55
C GLY A 784 16.23 -2.92 -0.12
N PHE A 785 15.31 -1.99 0.11
CA PHE A 785 15.42 -0.60 -0.32
C PHE A 785 16.69 0.08 0.23
N ALA A 786 16.88 -0.03 1.54
CA ALA A 786 18.04 0.57 2.21
C ALA A 786 19.36 -0.07 1.77
N PHE A 787 19.41 -1.41 1.59
CA PHE A 787 20.57 -2.10 1.04
C PHE A 787 20.95 -1.57 -0.34
N ALA A 788 19.98 -1.44 -1.24
CA ALA A 788 20.22 -0.91 -2.58
C ALA A 788 20.81 0.51 -2.53
N LEU A 789 20.32 1.37 -1.64
CA LEU A 789 20.82 2.72 -1.47
C LEU A 789 22.20 2.77 -0.78
N VAL A 790 22.47 1.90 0.22
CA VAL A 790 23.82 1.81 0.85
C VAL A 790 24.87 1.51 -0.18
N VAL A 791 24.65 0.50 -1.01
CA VAL A 791 25.58 0.14 -2.09
C VAL A 791 25.62 1.23 -3.16
N GLY A 792 24.44 1.74 -3.55
CA GLY A 792 24.31 2.72 -4.61
C GLY A 792 24.99 4.06 -4.29
N PHE A 793 24.87 4.58 -3.07
CA PHE A 793 25.55 5.83 -2.68
C PHE A 793 27.05 5.71 -2.60
N LEU A 794 27.58 4.57 -2.15
CA LEU A 794 29.02 4.29 -2.21
C LEU A 794 29.49 4.22 -3.66
N SER A 795 28.75 3.51 -4.51
CA SER A 795 29.06 3.43 -5.95
C SER A 795 28.99 4.81 -6.62
N GLY A 796 27.97 5.63 -6.31
CA GLY A 796 27.77 6.95 -6.88
C GLY A 796 28.91 7.93 -6.56
N THR A 797 29.39 7.90 -5.31
CA THR A 797 30.56 8.70 -4.92
C THR A 797 31.81 8.26 -5.68
N TYR A 798 32.01 6.95 -5.81
CA TYR A 798 33.14 6.38 -6.55
C TYR A 798 33.03 6.69 -8.06
N SER A 799 31.89 6.47 -8.67
CA SER A 799 31.68 6.61 -10.12
C SER A 799 31.84 8.04 -10.59
N THR A 800 31.42 9.03 -9.80
CA THR A 800 31.61 10.45 -10.10
C THR A 800 33.09 10.79 -10.29
N ILE A 801 33.98 10.25 -9.45
CA ILE A 801 35.41 10.50 -9.48
C ILE A 801 36.10 9.67 -10.56
N TYR A 802 35.83 8.34 -10.62
CA TYR A 802 36.60 7.39 -11.40
C TYR A 802 35.92 6.91 -12.70
N ILE A 803 34.66 7.27 -12.95
CA ILE A 803 33.94 6.92 -14.19
C ILE A 803 33.51 8.17 -14.95
N ALA A 804 32.63 9.04 -14.37
CA ALA A 804 32.12 10.22 -15.06
C ALA A 804 33.21 11.19 -15.48
N THR A 805 34.13 11.51 -14.57
CA THR A 805 35.18 12.49 -14.78
C THR A 805 36.22 12.02 -15.79
N PRO A 806 36.79 10.79 -15.76
CA PRO A 806 37.66 10.27 -16.79
C PRO A 806 37.04 10.18 -18.17
N ILE A 807 35.77 9.69 -18.27
CA ILE A 807 35.07 9.65 -19.56
C ILE A 807 34.94 11.05 -20.17
N LEU A 808 34.62 12.05 -19.34
CA LEU A 808 34.56 13.44 -19.81
C LEU A 808 35.91 13.91 -20.35
N VAL A 809 37.00 13.62 -19.63
CA VAL A 809 38.37 14.00 -20.07
C VAL A 809 38.71 13.37 -21.41
N ASP A 810 38.53 12.05 -21.53
CA ASP A 810 38.88 11.32 -22.73
C ASP A 810 38.07 11.77 -23.94
N TRP A 811 36.80 12.09 -23.79
CA TRP A 811 35.95 12.58 -24.88
C TRP A 811 36.24 14.03 -25.29
N VAL A 812 36.57 14.87 -24.33
CA VAL A 812 36.92 16.27 -24.62
C VAL A 812 38.36 16.38 -25.20
N ALA A 813 39.31 15.52 -24.74
CA ALA A 813 40.66 15.45 -25.24
C ALA A 813 40.71 14.95 -26.70
N THR A 814 39.98 13.88 -27.03
CA THR A 814 39.93 13.32 -28.40
C THR A 814 39.35 14.27 -29.44
N LYS A 815 38.46 15.18 -29.04
CA LYS A 815 37.94 16.22 -29.94
C LYS A 815 38.93 17.36 -30.21
N ASN A 816 39.99 17.47 -29.41
CA ASN A 816 40.94 18.60 -29.44
C ASN A 816 42.37 18.18 -29.75
N GLU A 817 42.66 16.94 -30.14
CA GLU A 817 43.99 16.63 -30.72
C GLU A 817 44.12 17.34 -32.07
N PRO A 818 45.17 18.20 -32.25
CA PRO A 818 45.50 18.73 -33.57
C PRO A 818 45.78 17.51 -34.42
N VAL A 819 45.10 17.41 -35.56
CA VAL A 819 45.46 16.49 -36.66
C VAL A 819 47.00 16.56 -36.81
N LYS A 820 47.67 15.42 -36.60
CA LYS A 820 49.12 15.32 -36.77
C LYS A 820 49.48 15.62 -38.25
N VAL A 821 49.52 16.90 -38.60
CA VAL A 821 50.00 17.40 -39.90
C VAL A 821 51.53 17.31 -39.98
N GLY A 822 52.20 16.67 -39.00
CA GLY A 822 53.67 16.65 -38.91
C GLY A 822 54.39 15.47 -39.55
N LYS A 823 53.75 14.49 -40.18
CA LYS A 823 54.46 13.37 -40.82
C LYS A 823 54.37 13.29 -42.31
N GLN A 824 53.68 14.19 -43.01
CA GLN A 824 53.67 14.25 -44.47
C GLN A 824 54.64 15.29 -45.10
N LEU A 825 55.22 16.17 -44.28
CA LEU A 825 56.25 17.13 -44.78
C LEU A 825 57.69 16.64 -44.62
N ALA A 826 57.91 15.48 -43.98
CA ALA A 826 59.29 14.88 -43.93
C ALA A 826 59.52 13.81 -44.97
N ALA A 827 58.53 13.49 -45.83
CA ALA A 827 58.72 12.57 -46.97
C ALA A 827 58.76 13.24 -48.30
N ALA A 828 58.83 14.61 -48.35
CA ALA A 828 58.94 15.43 -49.55
C ALA A 828 60.19 16.38 -49.52
N ARG A 829 61.23 15.98 -48.79
CA ARG A 829 62.52 16.50 -48.89
C ARG A 829 63.52 15.40 -49.18
#